data_9434a8d2c091aeab80b4c0fa1053ef49
#
_entry.id   9434a8d2c091aeab80b4c0fa1053ef49
#
_cell.length_a   1.000
_cell.length_b   1.000
_cell.length_c   1.000
_cell.angle_alpha   90.00
_cell.angle_beta   90.00
_cell.angle_gamma   90.00
#
_symmetry.space_group_name_H-M   'P 1'
#
loop_
_entity.id
_entity.type
_entity.pdbx_description
1 polymer ?
#
loop_
_entity_poly.entity_id
_entity_poly.type
_entity_poly.pdbx_seq_one_letter_code
_entity_poly.pdbx_strand_id
1 'polypeptide(L)'
;MADVILLSTADWDHPLWTNKQHQAVALAKAGHRVLYIDSLGIRGPRAEGADVRRILRRLSRALWPLRNVRHGIWVLSPLVLPGRVSGIGGRFNRWSLNLALFWADLRLNLVTPLLWTFNPNSRAYLKLGRFHATIYHCVDRIQAQPQMPVAAIETAERELCGKVNVIFTTAPQLQHSLQPLNAGTHFFGNVADAEHFGRALSGDRSRPRDLPSTSGPCLMFVGAIDAYKLDFPMLEALISRTPDWTYVFIGPVAEADPSTDVSRLSGFSNVHLLGHRPYADLPSYLAHADVALLPLQLNEYTRHMFPMKFFEYLAAGCPVVATAIPSLKDQRDVAWLCPPEAAAFQAGIAAVLAGEGASLAQRLERASCFTYDSRTASMLACLGRHGLMPSDPSPAQAIPYHRVRRQLRSQWLVAQIGLAVLKPLERCGWNRLSRRLLDRWLQFKPDSIEWLSHRARQAFAEADYTTARELIERIWLLDGEAELLHQLLFRRGSRPGDRRDQLALFDALAVSTVLPLHFAGYCRVVRTYRAIDQKDPAMLNGCCTALTQIIDALASDPDTYRCLRPNRENRAKLLISAHLTRLRALMVLDDPGALNVAARDLEECVARYDPFAIDRTTATRMTRNIMRCLAIAAVMAWHKDDAHRFDAVVDQVERLRRASHAERFDPIAQRTQEDHRAFSDWMLERLQLCRWSDDLHQGRPDAAAFVEPILLVYFPSLRLDR
;
A
#
# COMPACT_ATOMS: atom_id res chain seq x y z
N MET A 1 -5.19 4.80 0.03
CA MET A 1 -5.57 3.58 0.79
C MET A 1 -4.30 2.86 1.23
N ALA A 2 -4.17 2.39 2.48
CA ALA A 2 -2.96 1.73 2.96
C ALA A 2 -3.32 0.41 3.65
N ASP A 3 -2.38 -0.56 3.63
CA ASP A 3 -2.46 -1.76 4.43
C ASP A 3 -1.85 -1.50 5.81
N VAL A 4 -2.58 -1.82 6.88
CA VAL A 4 -2.13 -1.62 8.26
C VAL A 4 -2.08 -2.97 8.97
N ILE A 5 -0.90 -3.38 9.40
CA ILE A 5 -0.73 -4.53 10.29
C ILE A 5 -0.77 -4.00 11.72
N LEU A 6 -1.84 -4.30 12.44
CA LEU A 6 -2.05 -3.85 13.81
C LEU A 6 -1.69 -4.97 14.79
N LEU A 7 -0.53 -4.85 15.45
CA LEU A 7 -0.10 -5.81 16.47
C LEU A 7 -0.65 -5.41 17.83
N SER A 8 -1.65 -6.16 18.28
CA SER A 8 -2.39 -5.87 19.50
C SER A 8 -1.82 -6.55 20.74
N THR A 9 -2.20 -6.02 21.90
CA THR A 9 -2.03 -6.66 23.22
C THR A 9 -3.32 -7.27 23.77
N ALA A 10 -4.42 -7.18 23.00
CA ALA A 10 -5.72 -7.79 23.31
C ALA A 10 -6.16 -8.70 22.15
N ASP A 11 -6.88 -9.78 22.46
CA ASP A 11 -7.51 -10.61 21.44
C ASP A 11 -8.73 -9.87 20.85
N TRP A 12 -9.03 -10.06 19.55
CA TRP A 12 -10.18 -9.40 18.91
C TRP A 12 -11.52 -9.70 19.60
N ASP A 13 -11.71 -10.96 19.97
CA ASP A 13 -12.94 -11.42 20.63
C ASP A 13 -12.89 -11.26 22.16
N HIS A 14 -12.06 -10.37 22.67
CA HIS A 14 -12.08 -10.03 24.09
C HIS A 14 -13.41 -9.36 24.43
N PRO A 15 -14.11 -9.79 25.50
CA PRO A 15 -15.44 -9.25 25.83
C PRO A 15 -15.41 -7.73 26.15
N LEU A 16 -14.31 -7.26 26.71
CA LEU A 16 -14.09 -5.83 26.95
C LEU A 16 -13.28 -5.25 25.80
N TRP A 17 -13.92 -4.48 24.93
CA TRP A 17 -13.23 -3.77 23.87
C TRP A 17 -12.39 -2.63 24.45
N THR A 18 -11.22 -2.47 23.88
CA THR A 18 -10.22 -1.50 24.27
C THR A 18 -9.80 -0.66 23.06
N ASN A 19 -8.91 0.30 23.28
CA ASN A 19 -8.33 1.12 22.21
C ASN A 19 -7.92 0.32 20.94
N LYS A 20 -7.51 -0.93 21.10
CA LYS A 20 -6.93 -1.72 20.01
C LYS A 20 -7.98 -2.10 18.96
N GLN A 21 -9.12 -2.64 19.41
CA GLN A 21 -10.23 -3.02 18.51
C GLN A 21 -10.88 -1.78 17.90
N HIS A 22 -11.16 -0.75 18.71
CA HIS A 22 -11.73 0.50 18.23
C HIS A 22 -10.82 1.21 17.22
N GLN A 23 -9.50 1.23 17.44
CA GLN A 23 -8.54 1.80 16.50
C GLN A 23 -8.54 1.04 15.16
N ALA A 24 -8.64 -0.29 15.19
CA ALA A 24 -8.76 -1.08 13.98
C ALA A 24 -10.03 -0.75 13.17
N VAL A 25 -11.16 -0.57 13.88
CA VAL A 25 -12.43 -0.18 13.27
C VAL A 25 -12.35 1.23 12.67
N ALA A 26 -11.77 2.19 13.39
CA ALA A 26 -11.64 3.56 12.92
C ALA A 26 -10.70 3.65 11.69
N LEU A 27 -9.61 2.89 11.65
CA LEU A 27 -8.74 2.78 10.48
C LEU A 27 -9.47 2.19 9.28
N ALA A 28 -10.31 1.16 9.49
CA ALA A 28 -11.10 0.57 8.41
C ALA A 28 -12.19 1.53 7.90
N LYS A 29 -12.87 2.27 8.79
CA LYS A 29 -13.80 3.35 8.42
C LYS A 29 -13.11 4.45 7.60
N ALA A 30 -11.84 4.76 7.91
CA ALA A 30 -11.02 5.71 7.15
C ALA A 30 -10.54 5.16 5.79
N GLY A 31 -11.01 3.97 5.37
CA GLY A 31 -10.70 3.38 4.07
C GLY A 31 -9.40 2.57 4.01
N HIS A 32 -8.79 2.24 5.14
CA HIS A 32 -7.61 1.39 5.22
C HIS A 32 -7.99 -0.08 5.39
N ARG A 33 -7.14 -0.99 4.87
CA ARG A 33 -7.28 -2.43 5.12
C ARG A 33 -6.46 -2.81 6.35
N VAL A 34 -7.07 -3.43 7.34
CA VAL A 34 -6.45 -3.74 8.63
C VAL A 34 -6.27 -5.24 8.82
N LEU A 35 -5.05 -5.67 9.07
CA LEU A 35 -4.71 -7.00 9.57
C LEU A 35 -4.45 -6.89 11.08
N TYR A 36 -5.46 -7.20 11.89
CA TYR A 36 -5.38 -7.21 13.34
C TYR A 36 -4.73 -8.52 13.82
N ILE A 37 -3.63 -8.43 14.54
CA ILE A 37 -2.95 -9.59 15.13
C ILE A 37 -3.34 -9.71 16.59
N ASP A 38 -3.93 -10.84 16.96
CA ASP A 38 -4.29 -11.15 18.35
C ASP A 38 -3.08 -11.09 19.28
N SER A 39 -3.33 -10.87 20.56
CA SER A 39 -2.31 -10.73 21.59
C SER A 39 -1.32 -11.89 21.59
N LEU A 40 -0.03 -11.58 21.60
CA LEU A 40 1.04 -12.56 21.73
C LEU A 40 1.28 -12.99 23.21
N GLY A 41 0.57 -12.33 24.17
CA GLY A 41 0.73 -12.54 25.61
C GLY A 41 2.01 -11.89 26.14
N ILE A 42 1.86 -10.85 26.96
CA ILE A 42 3.00 -10.14 27.57
C ILE A 42 3.49 -10.90 28.82
N ARG A 43 2.58 -11.52 29.55
CA ARG A 43 2.87 -12.33 30.73
C ARG A 43 2.63 -13.82 30.48
N GLY A 44 3.28 -14.67 31.26
CA GLY A 44 3.07 -16.14 31.25
C GLY A 44 1.65 -16.52 31.65
N PRO A 45 1.19 -17.72 31.26
CA PRO A 45 -0.10 -18.25 31.67
C PRO A 45 -0.11 -18.53 33.17
N ARG A 46 -1.30 -18.37 33.80
CA ARG A 46 -1.56 -18.84 35.17
C ARG A 46 -2.17 -20.26 35.14
N ALA A 47 -1.97 -21.01 36.21
CA ALA A 47 -2.54 -22.36 36.34
C ALA A 47 -4.03 -22.35 36.67
N GLU A 48 -4.81 -21.44 36.08
CA GLU A 48 -6.25 -21.28 36.32
C GLU A 48 -7.06 -21.84 35.13
N GLY A 49 -8.23 -22.41 35.39
CA GLY A 49 -9.09 -23.04 34.37
C GLY A 49 -9.52 -22.08 33.22
N ALA A 50 -9.48 -20.80 33.45
CA ALA A 50 -9.72 -19.78 32.44
C ALA A 50 -8.60 -19.75 31.38
N ASP A 51 -7.35 -19.94 31.77
CA ASP A 51 -6.20 -19.95 30.87
C ASP A 51 -6.17 -21.24 30.00
N VAL A 52 -6.60 -22.39 30.53
CA VAL A 52 -6.72 -23.63 29.76
C VAL A 52 -7.74 -23.51 28.63
N ARG A 53 -8.92 -22.94 28.92
CA ARG A 53 -9.95 -22.66 27.89
C ARG A 53 -9.43 -21.67 26.85
N ARG A 54 -8.64 -20.68 27.23
CA ARG A 54 -8.00 -19.72 26.32
C ARG A 54 -6.95 -20.38 25.42
N ILE A 55 -6.14 -21.29 25.96
CA ILE A 55 -5.14 -22.09 25.20
C ILE A 55 -5.85 -22.97 24.18
N LEU A 56 -6.87 -23.74 24.58
CA LEU A 56 -7.63 -24.60 23.66
C LEU A 56 -8.30 -23.81 22.54
N ARG A 57 -8.88 -22.65 22.85
CA ARG A 57 -9.45 -21.74 21.86
C ARG A 57 -8.38 -21.20 20.91
N ARG A 58 -7.18 -20.91 21.38
CA ARG A 58 -6.06 -20.49 20.51
C ARG A 58 -5.54 -21.63 19.64
N LEU A 59 -5.48 -22.84 20.12
CA LEU A 59 -5.12 -24.01 19.33
C LEU A 59 -6.12 -24.24 18.19
N SER A 60 -7.43 -24.20 18.47
CA SER A 60 -8.45 -24.34 17.44
C SER A 60 -8.39 -23.21 16.38
N ARG A 61 -8.08 -21.99 16.79
CA ARG A 61 -7.91 -20.84 15.87
C ARG A 61 -6.63 -20.92 15.06
N ALA A 62 -5.58 -21.52 15.57
CA ALA A 62 -4.32 -21.68 14.85
C ALA A 62 -4.45 -22.61 13.62
N LEU A 63 -5.48 -23.45 13.55
CA LEU A 63 -5.79 -24.25 12.36
C LEU A 63 -6.30 -23.39 11.19
N TRP A 64 -6.98 -22.29 11.49
CA TRP A 64 -7.47 -21.29 10.53
C TRP A 64 -7.09 -19.88 11.03
N PRO A 65 -5.81 -19.52 10.95
CA PRO A 65 -5.29 -18.37 11.67
C PRO A 65 -5.81 -17.03 11.14
N LEU A 66 -6.28 -16.98 9.90
CA LEU A 66 -6.75 -15.76 9.24
C LEU A 66 -8.26 -15.82 8.99
N ARG A 67 -9.00 -14.83 9.53
CA ARG A 67 -10.45 -14.71 9.35
C ARG A 67 -10.86 -13.28 9.07
N ASN A 68 -11.82 -13.07 8.18
CA ASN A 68 -12.48 -11.78 7.99
C ASN A 68 -13.55 -11.62 9.07
N VAL A 69 -13.54 -10.51 9.80
CA VAL A 69 -14.48 -10.24 10.92
C VAL A 69 -15.42 -9.09 10.61
N ARG A 70 -14.97 -8.13 9.78
CA ARG A 70 -15.74 -6.98 9.30
C ARG A 70 -15.17 -6.54 7.95
N HIS A 71 -15.93 -5.74 7.20
CA HIS A 71 -15.41 -5.13 5.98
C HIS A 71 -14.11 -4.37 6.27
N GLY A 72 -13.05 -4.66 5.52
CA GLY A 72 -11.74 -4.05 5.69
C GLY A 72 -10.91 -4.57 6.87
N ILE A 73 -11.42 -5.51 7.70
CA ILE A 73 -10.70 -6.03 8.87
C ILE A 73 -10.55 -7.55 8.81
N TRP A 74 -9.31 -7.99 8.84
CA TRP A 74 -8.92 -9.39 9.03
C TRP A 74 -8.26 -9.57 10.39
N VAL A 75 -8.52 -10.69 11.04
CA VAL A 75 -7.88 -11.07 12.30
C VAL A 75 -6.95 -12.25 12.06
N LEU A 76 -5.72 -12.11 12.53
CA LEU A 76 -4.68 -13.14 12.51
C LEU A 76 -4.42 -13.62 13.94
N SER A 77 -4.65 -14.92 14.18
CA SER A 77 -4.46 -15.56 15.49
C SER A 77 -3.28 -16.55 15.43
N PRO A 78 -2.02 -16.07 15.58
CA PRO A 78 -0.86 -16.96 15.52
C PRO A 78 -0.80 -17.88 16.76
N LEU A 79 -0.27 -19.08 16.58
CA LEU A 79 0.04 -19.96 17.71
C LEU A 79 1.27 -19.45 18.45
N VAL A 80 1.12 -19.04 19.71
CA VAL A 80 2.22 -18.50 20.51
C VAL A 80 2.23 -19.06 21.92
N LEU A 81 3.42 -19.12 22.50
CA LEU A 81 3.64 -19.43 23.91
C LEU A 81 3.64 -18.12 24.71
N PRO A 82 2.59 -17.84 25.52
CA PRO A 82 2.46 -16.56 26.23
C PRO A 82 3.65 -16.29 27.15
N GLY A 83 4.09 -15.02 27.23
CA GLY A 83 5.19 -14.57 28.08
C GLY A 83 6.59 -15.03 27.65
N ARG A 84 6.73 -15.75 26.55
CA ARG A 84 8.03 -16.20 26.06
C ARG A 84 8.54 -15.27 24.95
N VAL A 85 9.40 -14.32 25.32
CA VAL A 85 10.01 -13.33 24.40
C VAL A 85 11.40 -13.79 23.93
N SER A 86 12.13 -14.53 24.78
CA SER A 86 13.49 -15.00 24.54
C SER A 86 13.64 -16.51 24.61
N GLY A 87 14.82 -17.03 24.37
CA GLY A 87 15.13 -18.47 24.39
C GLY A 87 14.41 -19.25 23.29
N ILE A 88 14.20 -20.56 23.51
CA ILE A 88 13.53 -21.47 22.55
C ILE A 88 12.09 -21.05 22.31
N GLY A 89 11.34 -20.70 23.38
CA GLY A 89 9.95 -20.25 23.26
C GLY A 89 9.82 -18.94 22.47
N GLY A 90 10.73 -18.00 22.66
CA GLY A 90 10.77 -16.76 21.85
C GLY A 90 11.10 -17.02 20.38
N ARG A 91 12.00 -17.98 20.09
CA ARG A 91 12.31 -18.42 18.70
C ARG A 91 11.08 -19.06 18.05
N PHE A 92 10.36 -19.91 18.78
CA PHE A 92 9.11 -20.51 18.29
C PHE A 92 8.05 -19.42 18.01
N ASN A 93 7.82 -18.49 18.93
CA ASN A 93 6.86 -17.42 18.73
C ASN A 93 7.19 -16.56 17.52
N ARG A 94 8.47 -16.22 17.34
CA ARG A 94 8.94 -15.48 16.15
C ARG A 94 8.69 -16.26 14.87
N TRP A 95 9.02 -17.55 14.84
CA TRP A 95 8.80 -18.42 13.68
C TRP A 95 7.31 -18.52 13.35
N SER A 96 6.48 -18.84 14.35
CA SER A 96 5.03 -19.01 14.19
C SER A 96 4.35 -17.73 13.71
N LEU A 97 4.66 -16.58 14.32
CA LEU A 97 4.12 -15.30 13.88
C LEU A 97 4.54 -14.96 12.43
N ASN A 98 5.80 -15.18 12.08
CA ASN A 98 6.26 -14.89 10.72
C ASN A 98 5.66 -15.85 9.69
N LEU A 99 5.41 -17.11 10.06
CA LEU A 99 4.69 -18.06 9.22
C LEU A 99 3.22 -17.65 9.03
N ALA A 100 2.55 -17.24 10.10
CA ALA A 100 1.16 -16.77 10.05
C ALA A 100 1.05 -15.47 9.21
N LEU A 101 2.00 -14.54 9.36
CA LEU A 101 2.07 -13.34 8.53
C LEU A 101 2.34 -13.65 7.06
N PHE A 102 3.19 -14.64 6.78
CA PHE A 102 3.42 -15.14 5.44
C PHE A 102 2.13 -15.65 4.79
N TRP A 103 1.33 -16.45 5.50
CA TRP A 103 0.03 -16.90 5.02
C TRP A 103 -0.99 -15.77 4.85
N ALA A 104 -0.98 -14.79 5.77
CA ALA A 104 -1.84 -13.61 5.64
C ALA A 104 -1.45 -12.78 4.42
N ASP A 105 -0.16 -12.57 4.21
CA ASP A 105 0.37 -11.84 3.03
C ASP A 105 -0.01 -12.54 1.72
N LEU A 106 0.15 -13.87 1.67
CA LEU A 106 -0.28 -14.68 0.52
C LEU A 106 -1.77 -14.49 0.19
N ARG A 107 -2.61 -14.42 1.23
CA ARG A 107 -4.06 -14.35 1.09
C ARG A 107 -4.56 -12.96 0.76
N LEU A 108 -3.94 -11.94 1.37
CA LEU A 108 -4.41 -10.55 1.33
C LEU A 108 -3.64 -9.69 0.33
N ASN A 109 -2.50 -10.14 -0.14
CA ASN A 109 -1.60 -9.36 -1.00
C ASN A 109 -1.34 -7.96 -0.41
N LEU A 110 -0.65 -7.94 0.75
CA LEU A 110 -0.39 -6.70 1.48
C LEU A 110 0.65 -5.84 0.76
N VAL A 111 0.30 -4.60 0.46
CA VAL A 111 1.16 -3.67 -0.28
C VAL A 111 1.75 -2.62 0.66
N THR A 112 3.08 -2.58 0.81
CA THR A 112 3.81 -1.61 1.65
C THR A 112 3.14 -1.35 3.00
N PRO A 113 2.89 -2.41 3.84
CA PRO A 113 2.08 -2.26 5.02
C PRO A 113 2.76 -1.38 6.07
N LEU A 114 1.94 -0.59 6.76
CA LEU A 114 2.31 0.07 8.02
C LEU A 114 2.27 -0.94 9.16
N LEU A 115 3.24 -0.91 10.06
CA LEU A 115 3.13 -1.61 11.33
C LEU A 115 2.63 -0.65 12.40
N TRP A 116 1.43 -0.90 12.92
CA TRP A 116 0.85 -0.20 14.05
C TRP A 116 0.88 -1.13 15.27
N THR A 117 1.78 -0.89 16.19
CA THR A 117 1.94 -1.79 17.34
C THR A 117 1.58 -1.15 18.66
N PHE A 118 0.90 -1.94 19.50
CA PHE A 118 0.65 -1.64 20.92
C PHE A 118 1.57 -2.45 21.86
N ASN A 119 2.40 -3.34 21.29
CA ASN A 119 3.22 -4.26 22.07
C ASN A 119 4.67 -3.79 22.16
N PRO A 120 5.19 -3.46 23.34
CA PRO A 120 6.58 -3.03 23.53
C PRO A 120 7.61 -4.09 23.07
N ASN A 121 7.24 -5.38 23.10
CA ASN A 121 8.10 -6.48 22.66
C ASN A 121 8.12 -6.72 21.14
N SER A 122 7.52 -5.84 20.32
CA SER A 122 7.37 -6.05 18.86
C SER A 122 8.67 -6.34 18.15
N ARG A 123 9.77 -5.71 18.56
CA ARG A 123 11.09 -5.90 17.98
C ARG A 123 11.63 -7.32 18.17
N ALA A 124 11.25 -7.99 19.26
CA ALA A 124 11.63 -9.37 19.52
C ALA A 124 10.99 -10.35 18.51
N TYR A 125 9.85 -9.99 17.94
CA TYR A 125 9.08 -10.84 17.05
C TYR A 125 9.20 -10.47 15.58
N LEU A 126 9.33 -9.16 15.26
CA LEU A 126 9.27 -8.61 13.91
C LEU A 126 10.52 -7.80 13.54
N LYS A 127 10.96 -7.92 12.30
CA LYS A 127 11.97 -7.04 11.70
C LYS A 127 11.28 -5.76 11.24
N LEU A 128 11.48 -4.63 11.95
CA LEU A 128 10.77 -3.37 11.70
C LEU A 128 11.03 -2.80 10.29
N GLY A 129 12.23 -2.94 9.75
CA GLY A 129 12.60 -2.43 8.42
C GLY A 129 11.91 -3.11 7.23
N ARG A 130 11.03 -4.09 7.47
CA ARG A 130 10.20 -4.70 6.42
C ARG A 130 8.90 -3.94 6.15
N PHE A 131 8.54 -3.02 7.02
CA PHE A 131 7.33 -2.21 6.93
C PHE A 131 7.65 -0.85 6.30
N HIS A 132 6.63 -0.24 5.67
CA HIS A 132 6.76 1.10 5.10
C HIS A 132 7.08 2.13 6.19
N ALA A 133 6.30 2.08 7.26
CA ALA A 133 6.57 2.81 8.48
C ALA A 133 6.12 2.00 9.70
N THR A 134 6.69 2.30 10.85
CA THR A 134 6.40 1.64 12.13
C THR A 134 5.93 2.68 13.14
N ILE A 135 4.75 2.46 13.69
CA ILE A 135 4.10 3.29 14.69
C ILE A 135 4.02 2.50 16.01
N TYR A 136 4.56 3.04 17.10
CA TYR A 136 4.30 2.52 18.43
C TYR A 136 3.21 3.35 19.09
N HIS A 137 2.09 2.71 19.47
CA HIS A 137 0.98 3.35 20.14
C HIS A 137 0.97 2.92 21.62
N CYS A 138 1.60 3.73 22.46
CA CYS A 138 1.69 3.53 23.90
C CYS A 138 0.40 4.05 24.56
N VAL A 139 -0.47 3.14 24.98
CA VAL A 139 -1.78 3.49 25.58
C VAL A 139 -1.76 3.52 27.11
N ASP A 140 -0.84 2.76 27.73
CA ASP A 140 -0.71 2.64 29.18
C ASP A 140 0.74 2.36 29.56
N ARG A 141 1.12 2.71 30.79
CA ARG A 141 2.37 2.27 31.40
C ARG A 141 2.23 0.82 31.87
N ILE A 142 2.35 -0.13 30.93
CA ILE A 142 2.08 -1.56 31.16
C ILE A 142 2.93 -2.13 32.31
N GLN A 143 4.18 -1.68 32.43
CA GLN A 143 5.10 -2.11 33.49
C GLN A 143 4.64 -1.69 34.90
N ALA A 144 3.77 -0.70 35.05
CA ALA A 144 3.19 -0.32 36.33
C ALA A 144 1.97 -1.19 36.74
N GLN A 145 1.56 -2.12 35.91
CA GLN A 145 0.53 -3.10 36.24
C GLN A 145 1.10 -4.21 37.14
N PRO A 146 0.29 -4.78 38.05
CA PRO A 146 0.73 -5.86 38.91
C PRO A 146 1.30 -7.06 38.14
N GLN A 147 2.33 -7.69 38.69
CA GLN A 147 2.94 -8.93 38.19
C GLN A 147 3.55 -8.82 36.76
N MET A 148 3.85 -7.62 36.29
CA MET A 148 4.56 -7.45 35.04
C MET A 148 6.09 -7.57 35.23
N PRO A 149 6.83 -8.11 34.26
CA PRO A 149 8.29 -8.16 34.27
C PRO A 149 8.86 -6.78 33.92
N VAL A 150 8.88 -5.86 34.89
CA VAL A 150 9.18 -4.42 34.74
C VAL A 150 10.44 -4.18 33.92
N ALA A 151 11.60 -4.66 34.36
CA ALA A 151 12.89 -4.40 33.72
C ALA A 151 12.95 -4.90 32.26
N ALA A 152 12.32 -6.05 31.98
CA ALA A 152 12.28 -6.61 30.63
C ALA A 152 11.41 -5.77 29.69
N ILE A 153 10.24 -5.27 30.18
CA ILE A 153 9.34 -4.43 29.41
C ILE A 153 9.99 -3.07 29.14
N GLU A 154 10.60 -2.44 30.14
CA GLU A 154 11.27 -1.14 29.99
C GLU A 154 12.45 -1.21 29.03
N THR A 155 13.22 -2.28 29.05
CA THR A 155 14.30 -2.50 28.09
C THR A 155 13.76 -2.65 26.67
N ALA A 156 12.73 -3.49 26.49
CA ALA A 156 12.11 -3.72 25.20
C ALA A 156 11.43 -2.45 24.64
N GLU A 157 10.76 -1.69 25.50
CA GLU A 157 10.12 -0.42 25.13
C GLU A 157 11.16 0.62 24.69
N ARG A 158 12.25 0.80 25.47
CA ARG A 158 13.33 1.70 25.10
C ARG A 158 13.96 1.34 23.75
N GLU A 159 14.22 0.07 23.53
CA GLU A 159 14.76 -0.42 22.26
C GLU A 159 13.79 -0.22 21.09
N LEU A 160 12.47 -0.39 21.31
CA LEU A 160 11.42 -0.17 20.33
C LEU A 160 11.33 1.31 19.97
N CYS A 161 11.24 2.19 20.98
CA CYS A 161 11.13 3.63 20.81
C CYS A 161 12.27 4.23 19.96
N GLY A 162 13.50 3.76 20.14
CA GLY A 162 14.65 4.21 19.33
C GLY A 162 14.66 3.69 17.88
N LYS A 163 13.69 2.86 17.46
CA LYS A 163 13.67 2.23 16.13
C LYS A 163 12.38 2.45 15.34
N VAL A 164 11.31 2.90 15.99
CA VAL A 164 10.05 3.25 15.30
C VAL A 164 10.13 4.64 14.67
N ASN A 165 9.32 4.85 13.65
CA ASN A 165 9.25 6.15 12.96
C ASN A 165 8.58 7.22 13.83
N VAL A 166 7.47 6.86 14.50
CA VAL A 166 6.72 7.74 15.39
C VAL A 166 6.15 6.96 16.58
N ILE A 167 5.91 7.69 17.68
CA ILE A 167 5.23 7.18 18.86
C ILE A 167 3.96 8.00 19.08
N PHE A 168 2.83 7.32 19.27
CA PHE A 168 1.58 7.90 19.72
C PHE A 168 1.35 7.53 21.17
N THR A 169 1.00 8.49 22.00
CA THR A 169 0.73 8.30 23.42
C THR A 169 -0.65 8.80 23.77
N THR A 170 -1.28 8.18 24.79
CA THR A 170 -2.64 8.53 25.20
C THR A 170 -2.69 9.45 26.41
N ALA A 171 -1.56 9.70 27.08
CA ALA A 171 -1.46 10.61 28.20
C ALA A 171 -0.25 11.55 28.05
N PRO A 172 -0.34 12.82 28.54
CA PRO A 172 0.78 13.77 28.48
C PRO A 172 2.02 13.27 29.22
N GLN A 173 1.86 12.55 30.32
CA GLN A 173 2.97 11.97 31.09
C GLN A 173 3.70 10.87 30.31
N LEU A 174 2.96 10.07 29.51
CA LEU A 174 3.58 9.09 28.58
C LEU A 174 4.37 9.80 27.49
N GLN A 175 3.83 10.89 26.93
CA GLN A 175 4.55 11.69 25.95
C GLN A 175 5.86 12.22 26.53
N HIS A 176 5.80 12.85 27.69
CA HIS A 176 6.98 13.39 28.38
C HIS A 176 8.04 12.31 28.64
N SER A 177 7.61 11.11 29.05
CA SER A 177 8.52 9.98 29.34
C SER A 177 9.18 9.40 28.10
N LEU A 178 8.48 9.37 26.94
CA LEU A 178 8.97 8.72 25.73
C LEU A 178 9.61 9.68 24.71
N GLN A 179 9.33 10.98 24.79
CA GLN A 179 9.86 12.00 23.90
C GLN A 179 11.41 12.05 23.87
N PRO A 180 12.14 11.86 25.03
CA PRO A 180 13.60 11.77 24.97
C PRO A 180 14.14 10.56 24.21
N LEU A 181 13.34 9.50 24.06
CA LEU A 181 13.72 8.29 23.32
C LEU A 181 13.40 8.38 21.83
N ASN A 182 12.42 9.22 21.46
CA ASN A 182 12.03 9.46 20.07
C ASN A 182 11.38 10.84 19.93
N ALA A 183 12.02 11.76 19.22
CA ALA A 183 11.51 13.12 18.98
C ALA A 183 10.17 13.14 18.24
N GLY A 184 9.85 12.08 17.47
CA GLY A 184 8.55 11.88 16.81
C GLY A 184 7.46 11.36 17.75
N THR A 185 7.46 11.74 19.02
CA THR A 185 6.45 11.35 20.01
C THR A 185 5.34 12.38 20.06
N HIS A 186 4.10 11.95 19.80
CA HIS A 186 2.91 12.80 19.74
C HIS A 186 1.84 12.32 20.71
N PHE A 187 1.15 13.27 21.35
CA PHE A 187 0.02 13.01 22.24
C PHE A 187 -1.30 12.98 21.45
N PHE A 188 -2.05 11.91 21.63
CA PHE A 188 -3.43 11.74 21.18
C PHE A 188 -4.22 11.08 22.30
N GLY A 189 -4.98 11.88 23.06
CA GLY A 189 -5.73 11.44 24.21
C GLY A 189 -6.69 10.29 23.92
N ASN A 190 -7.09 9.60 24.97
CA ASN A 190 -8.14 8.59 24.86
C ASN A 190 -9.47 9.24 24.50
N VAL A 191 -10.34 8.45 23.87
CA VAL A 191 -11.61 8.86 23.26
C VAL A 191 -12.65 7.78 23.54
N ALA A 192 -13.91 8.05 23.22
CA ALA A 192 -15.01 7.10 23.34
C ALA A 192 -15.66 6.77 22.00
N ASP A 193 -16.43 5.66 22.00
CA ASP A 193 -17.44 5.37 21.00
C ASP A 193 -18.72 6.18 21.34
N ALA A 194 -18.69 7.45 20.94
CA ALA A 194 -19.76 8.39 21.30
C ALA A 194 -21.13 8.00 20.74
N GLU A 195 -21.16 7.36 19.56
CA GLU A 195 -22.40 6.85 18.97
C GLU A 195 -22.99 5.72 19.81
N HIS A 196 -22.14 4.78 20.24
CA HIS A 196 -22.56 3.66 21.06
C HIS A 196 -23.11 4.11 22.42
N PHE A 197 -22.35 4.94 23.16
CA PHE A 197 -22.74 5.41 24.50
C PHE A 197 -23.87 6.45 24.45
N GLY A 198 -23.99 7.22 23.37
CA GLY A 198 -25.10 8.14 23.13
C GLY A 198 -26.47 7.47 23.07
N ARG A 199 -26.54 6.15 22.85
CA ARG A 199 -27.78 5.37 22.96
C ARG A 199 -28.42 5.42 24.32
N ALA A 200 -27.69 5.74 25.38
CA ALA A 200 -28.22 6.00 26.70
C ALA A 200 -29.27 7.13 26.72
N LEU A 201 -29.18 8.07 25.76
CA LEU A 201 -30.08 9.22 25.65
C LEU A 201 -31.27 9.00 24.71
N SER A 202 -31.11 8.16 23.69
CA SER A 202 -32.05 8.01 22.57
C SER A 202 -32.65 6.60 22.42
N GLY A 203 -32.14 5.61 23.17
CA GLY A 203 -32.58 4.23 23.11
C GLY A 203 -33.81 3.93 23.96
N ASP A 204 -34.24 2.67 23.93
CA ASP A 204 -35.19 2.13 24.88
C ASP A 204 -34.58 2.26 26.30
N ARG A 205 -35.15 3.14 27.10
CA ARG A 205 -34.76 3.38 28.50
C ARG A 205 -35.36 2.35 29.46
N SER A 206 -35.71 1.15 28.96
CA SER A 206 -36.16 0.08 29.84
C SER A 206 -35.05 -0.24 30.85
N ARG A 207 -35.42 -0.22 32.12
CA ARG A 207 -34.47 -0.49 33.22
C ARG A 207 -33.96 -1.93 33.12
N PRO A 208 -32.65 -2.16 33.13
CA PRO A 208 -32.09 -3.51 33.18
C PRO A 208 -32.64 -4.26 34.40
N ARG A 209 -33.05 -5.52 34.20
CA ARG A 209 -33.75 -6.31 35.23
C ARG A 209 -32.94 -6.52 36.51
N ASP A 210 -31.64 -6.54 36.40
CA ASP A 210 -30.67 -6.74 37.48
C ASP A 210 -30.11 -5.43 38.07
N LEU A 211 -30.57 -4.29 37.55
CA LEU A 211 -30.25 -3.01 38.16
C LEU A 211 -31.14 -2.82 39.39
N PRO A 212 -30.56 -2.61 40.59
CA PRO A 212 -31.32 -2.48 41.85
C PRO A 212 -32.31 -1.30 41.80
N SER A 213 -33.50 -1.49 42.35
CA SER A 213 -34.40 -0.38 42.61
C SER A 213 -33.81 0.50 43.70
N THR A 214 -33.75 1.81 43.47
CA THR A 214 -33.12 2.75 44.38
C THR A 214 -34.13 3.77 44.88
N SER A 215 -34.13 4.10 46.18
CA SER A 215 -34.86 5.21 46.76
C SER A 215 -34.07 6.53 46.76
N GLY A 216 -32.76 6.44 46.55
CA GLY A 216 -31.81 7.55 46.48
C GLY A 216 -31.01 7.57 45.17
N PRO A 217 -30.04 8.48 45.05
CA PRO A 217 -29.21 8.62 43.86
C PRO A 217 -28.45 7.33 43.51
N CYS A 218 -28.43 7.02 42.21
CA CYS A 218 -27.69 5.88 41.65
C CYS A 218 -26.32 6.34 41.14
N LEU A 219 -25.26 5.93 41.84
CA LEU A 219 -23.88 6.25 41.53
C LEU A 219 -23.25 5.05 40.84
N MET A 220 -22.71 5.22 39.63
CA MET A 220 -22.31 4.09 38.81
C MET A 220 -20.83 4.15 38.41
N PHE A 221 -20.15 3.02 38.53
CA PHE A 221 -18.83 2.78 37.95
C PHE A 221 -18.93 1.63 36.94
N VAL A 222 -18.37 1.81 35.72
CA VAL A 222 -18.30 0.78 34.66
C VAL A 222 -16.85 0.57 34.30
N GLY A 223 -16.32 -0.63 34.56
CA GLY A 223 -14.92 -0.99 34.25
C GLY A 223 -14.43 -2.15 35.09
N ALA A 224 -13.20 -2.63 34.81
CA ALA A 224 -12.57 -3.64 35.65
C ALA A 224 -12.32 -3.10 37.06
N ILE A 225 -12.77 -3.86 38.03
CA ILE A 225 -12.69 -3.54 39.47
C ILE A 225 -11.41 -4.16 40.01
N ASP A 226 -10.33 -3.38 39.95
CA ASP A 226 -9.00 -3.80 40.40
C ASP A 226 -8.45 -2.83 41.44
N ALA A 227 -7.87 -3.38 42.55
CA ALA A 227 -7.37 -2.60 43.68
C ALA A 227 -6.20 -1.66 43.30
N TYR A 228 -5.46 -1.93 42.26
CA TYR A 228 -4.39 -1.01 41.81
C TYR A 228 -4.92 0.21 41.04
N LYS A 229 -6.21 0.22 40.65
CA LYS A 229 -6.86 1.34 39.94
C LYS A 229 -7.79 2.13 40.85
N LEU A 230 -8.66 1.43 41.58
CA LEU A 230 -9.70 2.04 42.41
C LEU A 230 -9.21 2.26 43.82
N ASP A 231 -9.58 3.38 44.41
CA ASP A 231 -9.28 3.72 45.78
C ASP A 231 -10.34 3.11 46.72
N PHE A 232 -10.16 1.85 47.10
CA PHE A 232 -11.08 1.14 47.98
C PHE A 232 -11.20 1.76 49.37
N PRO A 233 -10.10 2.16 50.05
CA PRO A 233 -10.24 2.86 51.33
C PRO A 233 -11.09 4.12 51.26
N MET A 234 -10.91 4.93 50.21
CA MET A 234 -11.72 6.14 49.98
C MET A 234 -13.19 5.77 49.70
N LEU A 235 -13.42 4.73 48.84
CA LEU A 235 -14.78 4.25 48.54
C LEU A 235 -15.49 3.73 49.79
N GLU A 236 -14.86 2.92 50.63
CA GLU A 236 -15.41 2.41 51.89
C GLU A 236 -15.83 3.57 52.81
N ALA A 237 -14.96 4.56 52.97
CA ALA A 237 -15.25 5.75 53.75
C ALA A 237 -16.39 6.61 53.17
N LEU A 238 -16.47 6.75 51.84
CA LEU A 238 -17.54 7.47 51.16
C LEU A 238 -18.90 6.75 51.35
N ILE A 239 -18.94 5.45 51.05
CA ILE A 239 -20.15 4.62 51.16
C ILE A 239 -20.71 4.61 52.55
N SER A 240 -19.84 4.47 53.58
CA SER A 240 -20.25 4.53 54.99
C SER A 240 -20.89 5.85 55.41
N ARG A 241 -20.50 6.96 54.78
CA ARG A 241 -21.02 8.32 55.06
C ARG A 241 -22.32 8.63 54.33
N THR A 242 -22.69 7.82 53.34
CA THR A 242 -23.82 8.08 52.42
C THR A 242 -24.69 6.83 52.25
N PRO A 243 -25.30 6.32 53.36
CA PRO A 243 -26.09 5.08 53.32
C PRO A 243 -27.33 5.16 52.43
N ASP A 244 -27.84 6.36 52.16
CA ASP A 244 -29.00 6.60 51.31
C ASP A 244 -28.67 6.66 49.81
N TRP A 245 -27.40 6.59 49.44
CA TRP A 245 -26.97 6.56 48.06
C TRP A 245 -26.72 5.12 47.63
N THR A 246 -27.07 4.78 46.39
CA THR A 246 -26.85 3.44 45.81
C THR A 246 -25.61 3.42 44.94
N TYR A 247 -24.72 2.50 45.21
CA TYR A 247 -23.47 2.32 44.43
C TYR A 247 -23.53 1.07 43.58
N VAL A 248 -23.41 1.24 42.27
CA VAL A 248 -23.46 0.16 41.29
C VAL A 248 -22.12 0.04 40.57
N PHE A 249 -21.49 -1.12 40.68
CA PHE A 249 -20.24 -1.43 40.03
C PHE A 249 -20.47 -2.49 38.93
N ILE A 250 -20.15 -2.17 37.68
CA ILE A 250 -20.35 -3.04 36.52
C ILE A 250 -19.00 -3.37 35.92
N GLY A 251 -18.60 -4.62 35.95
CA GLY A 251 -17.36 -5.12 35.36
C GLY A 251 -16.80 -6.33 36.12
N PRO A 252 -15.77 -6.97 35.54
CA PRO A 252 -15.09 -8.08 36.22
C PRO A 252 -14.28 -7.58 37.40
N VAL A 253 -14.23 -8.41 38.46
CA VAL A 253 -13.40 -8.19 39.64
C VAL A 253 -12.08 -8.93 39.47
N ALA A 254 -10.98 -8.34 39.94
CA ALA A 254 -9.65 -8.98 39.94
C ALA A 254 -9.14 -9.45 38.58
N GLU A 255 -9.48 -8.75 37.50
CA GLU A 255 -9.11 -9.14 36.13
C GLU A 255 -7.60 -9.00 35.90
N ALA A 256 -7.02 -7.86 36.28
CA ALA A 256 -5.60 -7.59 36.11
C ALA A 256 -4.81 -7.85 37.43
N ASP A 257 -5.45 -7.67 38.57
CA ASP A 257 -4.87 -7.84 39.89
C ASP A 257 -5.65 -8.88 40.70
N PRO A 258 -5.20 -10.15 40.76
CA PRO A 258 -5.84 -11.22 41.53
C PRO A 258 -5.87 -10.99 43.03
N SER A 259 -5.05 -10.07 43.56
CA SER A 259 -5.06 -9.72 44.98
C SER A 259 -6.21 -8.78 45.36
N THR A 260 -7.01 -8.36 44.36
CA THR A 260 -8.15 -7.49 44.59
C THR A 260 -9.21 -8.18 45.45
N ASP A 261 -9.45 -7.65 46.64
CA ASP A 261 -10.50 -8.10 47.55
C ASP A 261 -11.61 -7.04 47.64
N VAL A 262 -12.82 -7.43 47.21
CA VAL A 262 -14.01 -6.59 47.25
C VAL A 262 -14.97 -6.96 48.41
N SER A 263 -14.56 -7.86 49.30
CA SER A 263 -15.39 -8.36 50.42
C SER A 263 -15.93 -7.22 51.31
N ARG A 264 -15.08 -6.23 51.57
CA ARG A 264 -15.47 -5.04 52.38
C ARG A 264 -16.49 -4.17 51.66
N LEU A 265 -16.38 -3.99 50.35
CA LEU A 265 -17.38 -3.24 49.58
C LEU A 265 -18.70 -4.00 49.48
N SER A 266 -18.66 -5.31 49.26
CA SER A 266 -19.87 -6.14 49.16
C SER A 266 -20.61 -6.31 50.50
N GLY A 267 -19.98 -5.94 51.63
CA GLY A 267 -20.59 -5.91 52.95
C GLY A 267 -21.57 -4.77 53.16
N PHE A 268 -21.57 -3.73 52.34
CA PHE A 268 -22.50 -2.63 52.42
C PHE A 268 -23.81 -2.95 51.69
N SER A 269 -24.97 -2.70 52.36
CA SER A 269 -26.31 -2.98 51.79
C SER A 269 -26.65 -2.12 50.58
N ASN A 270 -26.01 -0.95 50.45
CA ASN A 270 -26.19 -0.01 49.34
C ASN A 270 -25.17 -0.15 48.22
N VAL A 271 -24.36 -1.25 48.20
CA VAL A 271 -23.39 -1.57 47.17
C VAL A 271 -23.83 -2.78 46.37
N HIS A 272 -23.81 -2.67 45.05
CA HIS A 272 -24.21 -3.73 44.13
C HIS A 272 -23.09 -3.99 43.13
N LEU A 273 -22.49 -5.20 43.19
CA LEU A 273 -21.46 -5.67 42.26
C LEU A 273 -22.17 -6.53 41.19
N LEU A 274 -22.48 -5.98 40.04
CA LEU A 274 -23.25 -6.68 38.99
C LEU A 274 -22.39 -7.62 38.16
N GLY A 275 -21.05 -7.54 38.27
CA GLY A 275 -20.14 -8.31 37.46
C GLY A 275 -20.11 -7.84 35.97
N HIS A 276 -19.57 -8.68 35.12
CA HIS A 276 -19.43 -8.36 33.70
C HIS A 276 -20.81 -8.26 32.99
N ARG A 277 -20.97 -7.22 32.18
CA ARG A 277 -22.10 -7.06 31.23
C ARG A 277 -21.61 -6.89 29.82
N PRO A 278 -22.36 -7.37 28.80
CA PRO A 278 -22.02 -7.17 27.40
C PRO A 278 -21.84 -5.69 27.07
N TYR A 279 -20.85 -5.38 26.22
CA TYR A 279 -20.58 -3.98 25.83
C TYR A 279 -21.83 -3.30 25.24
N ALA A 280 -22.62 -4.07 24.45
CA ALA A 280 -23.85 -3.58 23.83
C ALA A 280 -24.89 -3.07 24.84
N ASP A 281 -24.90 -3.59 26.07
CA ASP A 281 -25.90 -3.30 27.10
C ASP A 281 -25.50 -2.12 28.01
N LEU A 282 -24.22 -1.73 28.02
CA LEU A 282 -23.69 -0.69 28.93
C LEU A 282 -24.42 0.65 28.81
N PRO A 283 -24.83 1.13 27.62
CA PRO A 283 -25.65 2.37 27.55
C PRO A 283 -26.95 2.30 28.32
N SER A 284 -27.61 1.13 28.35
CA SER A 284 -28.89 0.97 29.10
C SER A 284 -28.71 1.10 30.60
N TYR A 285 -27.56 0.68 31.16
CA TYR A 285 -27.25 0.90 32.55
C TYR A 285 -26.94 2.36 32.84
N LEU A 286 -26.07 2.98 32.01
CA LEU A 286 -25.66 4.38 32.16
C LEU A 286 -26.84 5.35 32.01
N ALA A 287 -27.88 4.99 31.27
CA ALA A 287 -29.15 5.77 31.20
C ALA A 287 -29.85 5.94 32.53
N HIS A 288 -29.51 5.14 33.54
CA HIS A 288 -30.08 5.17 34.92
C HIS A 288 -29.07 5.61 35.98
N ALA A 289 -27.91 6.12 35.58
CA ALA A 289 -26.91 6.68 36.49
C ALA A 289 -27.17 8.17 36.71
N ASP A 290 -27.38 8.58 37.96
CA ASP A 290 -27.46 9.99 38.32
C ASP A 290 -26.07 10.64 38.28
N VAL A 291 -25.02 9.90 38.70
CA VAL A 291 -23.63 10.32 38.64
C VAL A 291 -22.75 9.11 38.23
N ALA A 292 -21.86 9.30 37.29
CA ALA A 292 -20.83 8.35 36.98
C ALA A 292 -19.54 8.63 37.75
N LEU A 293 -18.96 7.60 38.36
CA LEU A 293 -17.81 7.72 39.25
C LEU A 293 -16.52 7.24 38.60
N LEU A 294 -15.42 7.97 38.86
CA LEU A 294 -14.04 7.54 38.57
C LEU A 294 -13.18 7.71 39.84
N PRO A 295 -13.35 6.85 40.84
CA PRO A 295 -12.67 6.92 42.13
C PRO A 295 -11.31 6.25 42.06
N LEU A 296 -10.37 6.88 41.35
CA LEU A 296 -9.06 6.33 41.04
C LEU A 296 -8.05 6.61 42.16
N GLN A 297 -7.17 5.63 42.44
CA GLN A 297 -5.99 5.88 43.26
C GLN A 297 -5.02 6.84 42.58
N LEU A 298 -4.24 7.60 43.32
CA LEU A 298 -3.11 8.39 42.85
C LEU A 298 -1.81 7.57 42.98
N ASN A 299 -1.51 6.76 41.99
CA ASN A 299 -0.29 5.96 41.91
C ASN A 299 0.43 6.12 40.55
N GLU A 300 1.52 5.41 40.35
CA GLU A 300 2.29 5.52 39.11
C GLU A 300 1.49 5.12 37.86
N TYR A 301 0.63 4.10 37.96
CA TYR A 301 -0.21 3.68 36.85
C TYR A 301 -1.21 4.75 36.44
N THR A 302 -2.00 5.24 37.41
CA THR A 302 -3.08 6.22 37.16
C THR A 302 -2.56 7.60 36.79
N ARG A 303 -1.36 7.97 37.24
CA ARG A 303 -0.67 9.21 36.77
C ARG A 303 -0.36 9.21 35.30
N HIS A 304 -0.14 8.03 34.70
CA HIS A 304 0.16 7.85 33.28
C HIS A 304 -1.03 7.35 32.46
N MET A 305 -2.21 7.30 33.06
CA MET A 305 -3.45 6.87 32.44
C MET A 305 -4.30 8.06 31.98
N PHE A 306 -4.99 7.91 30.86
CA PHE A 306 -6.09 8.77 30.46
C PHE A 306 -7.35 7.91 30.35
N PRO A 307 -8.32 7.99 31.27
CA PRO A 307 -9.41 7.03 31.37
C PRO A 307 -10.39 7.18 30.20
N MET A 308 -10.56 6.16 29.39
CA MET A 308 -11.57 6.12 28.31
C MET A 308 -12.98 6.31 28.87
N LYS A 309 -13.24 5.73 30.06
CA LYS A 309 -14.53 5.78 30.73
C LYS A 309 -15.04 7.20 30.98
N PHE A 310 -14.12 8.15 31.14
CA PHE A 310 -14.46 9.55 31.26
C PHE A 310 -15.31 10.05 30.08
N PHE A 311 -14.84 9.80 28.85
CA PHE A 311 -15.55 10.23 27.64
C PHE A 311 -16.75 9.34 27.32
N GLU A 312 -16.73 8.05 27.70
CA GLU A 312 -17.89 7.17 27.60
C GLU A 312 -19.05 7.67 28.47
N TYR A 313 -18.78 8.11 29.71
CA TYR A 313 -19.79 8.69 30.61
C TYR A 313 -20.32 10.01 30.07
N LEU A 314 -19.45 10.91 29.59
CA LEU A 314 -19.89 12.14 28.95
C LEU A 314 -20.78 11.88 27.72
N ALA A 315 -20.42 10.89 26.89
CA ALA A 315 -21.21 10.51 25.71
C ALA A 315 -22.58 9.90 26.10
N ALA A 316 -22.65 9.19 27.23
CA ALA A 316 -23.90 8.70 27.76
C ALA A 316 -24.73 9.83 28.44
N GLY A 317 -24.22 11.06 28.51
CA GLY A 317 -24.84 12.20 29.12
C GLY A 317 -24.71 12.25 30.67
N CYS A 318 -23.97 11.31 31.28
CA CYS A 318 -23.83 11.26 32.74
C CYS A 318 -22.96 12.41 33.26
N PRO A 319 -23.35 13.06 34.35
CA PRO A 319 -22.43 13.88 35.14
C PRO A 319 -21.31 13.00 35.71
N VAL A 320 -20.07 13.52 35.74
CA VAL A 320 -18.89 12.74 36.16
C VAL A 320 -18.26 13.38 37.41
N VAL A 321 -18.05 12.55 38.44
CA VAL A 321 -17.21 12.89 39.58
C VAL A 321 -15.99 11.96 39.58
N ALA A 322 -14.80 12.53 39.54
CA ALA A 322 -13.56 11.80 39.32
C ALA A 322 -12.42 12.27 40.21
N THR A 323 -11.49 11.36 40.52
CA THR A 323 -10.21 11.74 41.12
C THR A 323 -9.44 12.68 40.19
N ALA A 324 -8.90 13.76 40.73
CA ALA A 324 -8.11 14.75 40.00
C ALA A 324 -6.75 14.19 39.56
N ILE A 325 -6.74 13.28 38.60
CA ILE A 325 -5.49 12.76 38.00
C ILE A 325 -4.93 13.76 36.97
N PRO A 326 -3.63 13.77 36.71
CA PRO A 326 -2.98 14.76 35.84
C PRO A 326 -3.57 14.88 34.43
N SER A 327 -4.03 13.77 33.83
CA SER A 327 -4.60 13.75 32.49
C SER A 327 -6.00 14.37 32.39
N LEU A 328 -6.71 14.50 33.49
CA LEU A 328 -8.05 15.08 33.55
C LEU A 328 -8.08 16.57 33.99
N LYS A 329 -6.92 17.16 34.35
CA LYS A 329 -6.88 18.53 34.90
C LYS A 329 -7.56 19.57 34.00
N ASP A 330 -7.51 19.40 32.70
CA ASP A 330 -8.07 20.29 31.68
C ASP A 330 -9.55 19.96 31.36
N GLN A 331 -10.20 19.07 32.12
CA GLN A 331 -11.60 18.65 31.97
C GLN A 331 -12.51 19.14 33.11
N ARG A 332 -12.05 20.13 33.92
CA ARG A 332 -12.79 20.69 35.07
C ARG A 332 -14.07 21.41 34.66
N ASP A 333 -14.14 21.87 33.43
CA ASP A 333 -15.30 22.53 32.84
C ASP A 333 -16.46 21.58 32.52
N VAL A 334 -16.18 20.26 32.42
CA VAL A 334 -17.21 19.24 32.07
C VAL A 334 -17.36 18.14 33.14
N ALA A 335 -16.55 18.15 34.20
CA ALA A 335 -16.58 17.14 35.24
C ALA A 335 -16.14 17.73 36.60
N TRP A 336 -16.59 17.14 37.70
CA TRP A 336 -16.17 17.48 39.03
C TRP A 336 -14.93 16.67 39.43
N LEU A 337 -13.79 17.34 39.53
CA LEU A 337 -12.51 16.70 39.86
C LEU A 337 -12.15 16.92 41.33
N CYS A 338 -12.07 15.83 42.10
CA CYS A 338 -11.80 15.83 43.55
C CYS A 338 -10.40 15.28 43.88
N PRO A 339 -9.79 15.68 45.01
CA PRO A 339 -8.75 14.86 45.61
C PRO A 339 -9.33 13.49 46.02
N PRO A 340 -8.51 12.43 46.20
CA PRO A 340 -8.97 11.08 46.55
C PRO A 340 -9.34 11.00 48.04
N GLU A 341 -10.32 11.80 48.43
CA GLU A 341 -10.81 11.94 49.83
C GLU A 341 -12.33 11.77 49.85
N ALA A 342 -12.85 10.94 50.75
CA ALA A 342 -14.27 10.64 50.86
C ALA A 342 -15.14 11.90 51.05
N ALA A 343 -14.69 12.87 51.83
CA ALA A 343 -15.43 14.13 52.07
C ALA A 343 -15.49 14.98 50.79
N ALA A 344 -14.41 15.04 50.01
CA ALA A 344 -14.36 15.78 48.75
C ALA A 344 -15.25 15.13 47.67
N PHE A 345 -15.25 13.80 47.57
CA PHE A 345 -16.16 13.07 46.69
C PHE A 345 -17.62 13.25 47.10
N GLN A 346 -17.94 13.14 48.38
CA GLN A 346 -19.29 13.39 48.90
C GLN A 346 -19.78 14.80 48.53
N ALA A 347 -18.96 15.82 48.77
CA ALA A 347 -19.30 17.20 48.43
C ALA A 347 -19.50 17.40 46.92
N GLY A 348 -18.60 16.82 46.07
CA GLY A 348 -18.71 16.92 44.65
C GLY A 348 -19.92 16.20 44.07
N ILE A 349 -20.27 15.03 44.60
CA ILE A 349 -21.48 14.29 44.21
C ILE A 349 -22.72 15.08 44.61
N ALA A 350 -22.77 15.61 45.84
CA ALA A 350 -23.90 16.41 46.32
C ALA A 350 -24.10 17.68 45.47
N ALA A 351 -23.02 18.38 45.11
CA ALA A 351 -23.09 19.56 44.25
C ALA A 351 -23.65 19.20 42.85
N VAL A 352 -23.16 18.11 42.26
CA VAL A 352 -23.66 17.62 40.97
C VAL A 352 -25.14 17.22 41.03
N LEU A 353 -25.57 16.55 42.08
CA LEU A 353 -26.97 16.18 42.29
C LEU A 353 -27.87 17.43 42.54
N ALA A 354 -27.31 18.49 43.09
CA ALA A 354 -27.99 19.80 43.22
C ALA A 354 -28.07 20.59 41.89
N GLY A 355 -27.52 20.03 40.82
CA GLY A 355 -27.56 20.67 39.50
C GLY A 355 -26.36 21.59 39.21
N GLU A 356 -25.34 21.56 40.07
CA GLU A 356 -24.11 22.31 39.82
C GLU A 356 -23.22 21.59 38.80
N GLY A 357 -22.42 22.36 38.06
CA GLY A 357 -21.47 21.83 37.09
C GLY A 357 -21.96 21.93 35.63
N ALA A 358 -21.35 21.14 34.74
CA ALA A 358 -21.60 21.22 33.30
C ALA A 358 -23.02 20.75 32.91
N SER A 359 -23.66 21.49 32.03
CA SER A 359 -24.92 21.09 31.42
C SER A 359 -24.79 19.83 30.57
N LEU A 360 -25.89 19.15 30.28
CA LEU A 360 -25.90 18.02 29.36
C LEU A 360 -25.30 18.39 27.99
N ALA A 361 -25.67 19.57 27.47
CA ALA A 361 -25.14 20.04 26.17
C ALA A 361 -23.61 20.16 26.17
N GLN A 362 -23.02 20.74 27.20
CA GLN A 362 -21.57 20.88 27.34
C GLN A 362 -20.85 19.52 27.42
N ARG A 363 -21.44 18.56 28.17
CA ARG A 363 -20.88 17.19 28.24
C ARG A 363 -20.90 16.49 26.89
N LEU A 364 -21.99 16.58 26.13
CA LEU A 364 -22.14 15.96 24.82
C LEU A 364 -21.26 16.65 23.79
N GLU A 365 -21.15 17.96 23.79
CA GLU A 365 -20.23 18.73 22.96
C GLU A 365 -18.78 18.24 23.16
N ARG A 366 -18.35 18.15 24.43
CA ARG A 366 -17.02 17.64 24.76
C ARG A 366 -16.84 16.20 24.25
N ALA A 367 -17.79 15.31 24.48
CA ALA A 367 -17.73 13.92 24.02
C ALA A 367 -17.64 13.81 22.49
N SER A 368 -18.33 14.68 21.75
CA SER A 368 -18.33 14.69 20.28
C SER A 368 -16.95 15.04 19.69
N CYS A 369 -16.14 15.82 20.39
CA CYS A 369 -14.78 16.15 19.98
C CYS A 369 -13.79 14.98 20.22
N PHE A 370 -14.11 14.07 21.14
CA PHE A 370 -13.23 12.97 21.55
C PHE A 370 -13.74 11.62 21.05
N THR A 371 -13.74 11.43 19.71
CA THR A 371 -14.19 10.20 19.06
C THR A 371 -13.03 9.44 18.43
N TYR A 372 -13.19 8.12 18.21
CA TYR A 372 -12.20 7.31 17.53
C TYR A 372 -11.95 7.79 16.10
N ASP A 373 -12.97 8.28 15.41
CA ASP A 373 -12.87 8.73 14.01
C ASP A 373 -12.05 10.03 13.93
N SER A 374 -12.32 11.04 14.80
CA SER A 374 -11.58 12.32 14.85
C SER A 374 -10.12 12.11 15.27
N ARG A 375 -9.88 11.26 16.28
CA ARG A 375 -8.52 10.91 16.73
C ARG A 375 -7.74 10.20 15.62
N THR A 376 -8.35 9.23 14.96
CA THR A 376 -7.69 8.49 13.88
C THR A 376 -7.37 9.39 12.70
N ALA A 377 -8.26 10.29 12.31
CA ALA A 377 -8.00 11.29 11.29
C ALA A 377 -6.80 12.18 11.65
N SER A 378 -6.72 12.64 12.90
CA SER A 378 -5.59 13.44 13.41
C SER A 378 -4.26 12.66 13.42
N MET A 379 -4.29 11.39 13.79
CA MET A 379 -3.12 10.48 13.74
C MET A 379 -2.66 10.24 12.31
N LEU A 380 -3.58 9.99 11.36
CA LEU A 380 -3.26 9.82 9.95
C LEU A 380 -2.70 11.11 9.32
N ALA A 381 -3.25 12.27 9.68
CA ALA A 381 -2.71 13.56 9.26
C ALA A 381 -1.29 13.78 9.82
N CYS A 382 -1.02 13.37 11.05
CA CYS A 382 0.32 13.39 11.65
C CYS A 382 1.29 12.51 10.83
N LEU A 383 0.90 11.26 10.49
CA LEU A 383 1.71 10.39 9.63
C LEU A 383 1.95 11.02 8.25
N GLY A 384 0.95 11.69 7.69
CA GLY A 384 1.08 12.42 6.42
C GLY A 384 2.14 13.53 6.48
N ARG A 385 2.12 14.36 7.54
CA ARG A 385 3.12 15.42 7.75
C ARG A 385 4.54 14.90 7.88
N HIS A 386 4.71 13.70 8.44
CA HIS A 386 6.01 13.01 8.51
C HIS A 386 6.39 12.23 7.25
N GLY A 387 5.57 12.28 6.18
CA GLY A 387 5.81 11.52 4.95
C GLY A 387 5.76 9.99 5.13
N LEU A 388 5.06 9.52 6.18
CA LEU A 388 5.00 8.11 6.56
C LEU A 388 3.77 7.38 6.00
N MET A 389 2.85 8.10 5.38
CA MET A 389 1.75 7.46 4.66
C MET A 389 2.24 6.99 3.30
N PRO A 390 1.89 5.76 2.89
CA PRO A 390 2.11 5.36 1.51
C PRO A 390 1.39 6.37 0.61
N SER A 391 2.11 6.98 -0.33
CA SER A 391 1.45 7.74 -1.39
C SER A 391 0.50 6.79 -2.10
N ASP A 392 -0.76 7.21 -2.29
CA ASP A 392 -1.65 6.48 -3.18
C ASP A 392 -0.90 6.35 -4.52
N PRO A 393 -0.78 5.14 -5.07
CA PRO A 393 -0.31 5.03 -6.42
C PRO A 393 -1.33 5.79 -7.27
N SER A 394 -0.98 7.03 -7.66
CA SER A 394 -1.66 7.66 -8.76
C SER A 394 -1.67 6.63 -9.89
N PRO A 395 -2.77 6.46 -10.64
CA PRO A 395 -2.80 5.56 -11.79
C PRO A 395 -1.62 5.79 -12.76
N ALA A 396 -0.94 6.94 -12.63
CA ALA A 396 0.25 7.34 -13.38
C ALA A 396 1.58 7.11 -12.64
N GLN A 397 1.59 6.72 -11.35
CA GLN A 397 2.81 6.47 -10.59
C GLN A 397 2.99 4.97 -10.38
N ALA A 398 3.66 4.33 -11.32
CA ALA A 398 4.14 2.97 -11.15
C ALA A 398 5.00 2.87 -9.88
N ILE A 399 4.66 1.93 -9.01
CA ILE A 399 5.42 1.59 -7.80
C ILE A 399 6.85 1.26 -8.21
N PRO A 400 7.89 1.89 -7.62
CA PRO A 400 9.27 1.60 -7.99
C PRO A 400 9.58 0.11 -7.80
N TYR A 401 10.10 -0.54 -8.83
CA TYR A 401 10.47 -1.96 -8.93
C TYR A 401 11.15 -2.55 -7.68
N HIS A 402 11.98 -1.76 -6.98
CA HIS A 402 12.68 -2.20 -5.78
C HIS A 402 11.76 -2.42 -4.56
N ARG A 403 10.60 -1.76 -4.48
CA ARG A 403 9.63 -1.97 -3.42
C ARG A 403 8.82 -3.25 -3.64
N VAL A 404 8.37 -3.48 -4.86
CA VAL A 404 7.65 -4.70 -5.26
C VAL A 404 8.53 -5.94 -5.01
N ARG A 405 9.81 -5.91 -5.36
CA ARG A 405 10.74 -7.03 -5.17
C ARG A 405 10.99 -7.41 -3.70
N ARG A 406 10.88 -6.47 -2.74
CA ARG A 406 11.00 -6.79 -1.30
C ARG A 406 9.74 -7.43 -0.72
N GLN A 407 8.57 -7.07 -1.21
CA GLN A 407 7.28 -7.62 -0.77
C GLN A 407 7.01 -9.01 -1.32
N LEU A 408 7.43 -9.28 -2.53
CA LEU A 408 7.11 -10.48 -3.31
C LEU A 408 7.97 -11.72 -3.01
N ARG A 409 8.93 -11.67 -2.06
CA ARG A 409 9.78 -12.85 -1.81
C ARG A 409 8.98 -14.07 -1.37
N SER A 410 7.98 -13.90 -0.51
CA SER A 410 7.11 -14.99 -0.09
C SER A 410 6.16 -15.43 -1.20
N GLN A 411 5.58 -14.48 -1.88
CA GLN A 411 4.68 -14.71 -3.02
C GLN A 411 5.43 -15.33 -4.19
N TRP A 412 6.62 -14.81 -4.50
CA TRP A 412 7.50 -15.35 -5.50
C TRP A 412 7.88 -16.81 -5.23
N LEU A 413 8.21 -17.17 -3.97
CA LEU A 413 8.58 -18.54 -3.61
C LEU A 413 7.44 -19.52 -3.86
N VAL A 414 6.21 -19.18 -3.45
CA VAL A 414 5.02 -20.01 -3.70
C VAL A 414 4.71 -20.11 -5.19
N ALA A 415 4.82 -19.02 -5.92
CA ALA A 415 4.65 -19.03 -7.35
C ALA A 415 5.70 -19.92 -8.03
N GLN A 416 6.97 -19.88 -7.59
CA GLN A 416 8.03 -20.75 -8.11
C GLN A 416 7.80 -22.24 -7.78
N ILE A 417 7.31 -22.55 -6.57
CA ILE A 417 6.93 -23.92 -6.21
C ILE A 417 5.80 -24.41 -7.12
N GLY A 418 4.76 -23.58 -7.33
CA GLY A 418 3.69 -23.90 -8.28
C GLY A 418 4.21 -24.14 -9.70
N LEU A 419 5.03 -23.26 -10.22
CA LEU A 419 5.63 -23.41 -11.56
C LEU A 419 6.56 -24.63 -11.66
N ALA A 420 7.24 -25.00 -10.56
CA ALA A 420 8.05 -26.22 -10.52
C ALA A 420 7.21 -27.51 -10.65
N VAL A 421 5.93 -27.46 -10.27
CA VAL A 421 4.97 -28.55 -10.48
C VAL A 421 4.42 -28.53 -11.92
N LEU A 422 4.11 -27.36 -12.48
CA LEU A 422 3.50 -27.23 -13.81
C LEU A 422 4.46 -27.56 -14.95
N LYS A 423 5.70 -27.10 -14.86
CA LYS A 423 6.70 -27.31 -15.94
C LYS A 423 6.96 -28.79 -16.28
N PRO A 424 7.10 -29.73 -15.34
CA PRO A 424 7.18 -31.17 -15.64
C PRO A 424 5.93 -31.70 -16.34
N LEU A 425 4.72 -31.30 -15.89
CA LEU A 425 3.45 -31.72 -16.52
C LEU A 425 3.41 -31.30 -17.99
N GLU A 426 3.81 -30.09 -18.30
CA GLU A 426 3.86 -29.54 -19.66
C GLU A 426 4.90 -30.28 -20.53
N ARG A 427 6.07 -30.61 -19.96
CA ARG A 427 7.09 -31.41 -20.66
C ARG A 427 6.61 -32.82 -20.99
N CYS A 428 5.74 -33.36 -20.17
CA CYS A 428 5.10 -34.68 -20.41
C CYS A 428 3.88 -34.57 -21.33
N GLY A 429 3.55 -33.40 -21.86
CA GLY A 429 2.39 -33.19 -22.74
C GLY A 429 1.03 -33.06 -22.01
N TRP A 430 1.04 -33.00 -20.69
CA TRP A 430 -0.19 -32.90 -19.88
C TRP A 430 -0.68 -31.44 -19.75
N ASN A 431 -0.73 -30.73 -20.88
CA ASN A 431 -1.05 -29.30 -20.92
C ASN A 431 -2.46 -28.97 -20.36
N ARG A 432 -3.46 -29.86 -20.63
CA ARG A 432 -4.82 -29.66 -20.09
C ARG A 432 -4.86 -29.75 -18.56
N LEU A 433 -4.07 -30.64 -17.95
CA LEU A 433 -3.98 -30.77 -16.50
C LEU A 433 -3.24 -29.58 -15.90
N SER A 434 -2.11 -29.18 -16.50
CA SER A 434 -1.34 -27.99 -16.10
C SER A 434 -2.24 -26.74 -16.09
N ARG A 435 -3.03 -26.52 -17.15
CA ARG A 435 -3.97 -25.40 -17.26
C ARG A 435 -5.04 -25.44 -16.15
N ARG A 436 -5.69 -26.59 -15.95
CA ARG A 436 -6.74 -26.72 -14.91
C ARG A 436 -6.20 -26.44 -13.49
N LEU A 437 -4.99 -26.90 -13.18
CA LEU A 437 -4.33 -26.63 -11.92
C LEU A 437 -4.01 -25.13 -11.78
N LEU A 438 -3.48 -24.52 -12.82
CA LEU A 438 -3.15 -23.11 -12.83
C LEU A 438 -4.38 -22.21 -12.71
N ASP A 439 -5.49 -22.52 -13.44
CA ASP A 439 -6.75 -21.81 -13.33
C ASP A 439 -7.34 -21.92 -11.91
N ARG A 440 -7.24 -23.09 -11.28
CA ARG A 440 -7.66 -23.28 -9.89
C ARG A 440 -6.78 -22.52 -8.89
N TRP A 441 -5.47 -22.44 -9.12
CA TRP A 441 -4.57 -21.64 -8.31
C TRP A 441 -4.81 -20.14 -8.49
N LEU A 442 -5.14 -19.71 -9.71
CA LEU A 442 -5.52 -18.32 -9.98
C LEU A 442 -6.88 -17.95 -9.35
N GLN A 443 -7.80 -18.91 -9.16
CA GLN A 443 -9.00 -18.68 -8.34
C GLN A 443 -8.64 -18.46 -6.87
N PHE A 444 -7.65 -19.21 -6.35
CA PHE A 444 -7.17 -19.04 -4.99
C PHE A 444 -6.36 -17.76 -4.80
N LYS A 445 -5.50 -17.43 -5.75
CA LYS A 445 -4.67 -16.22 -5.77
C LYS A 445 -4.75 -15.53 -7.13
N PRO A 446 -5.80 -14.71 -7.34
CA PRO A 446 -6.07 -14.09 -8.62
C PRO A 446 -5.01 -13.08 -9.09
N ASP A 447 -4.17 -12.56 -8.17
CA ASP A 447 -3.23 -11.48 -8.41
C ASP A 447 -1.76 -11.95 -8.47
N SER A 448 -1.51 -13.25 -8.66
CA SER A 448 -0.16 -13.76 -8.85
C SER A 448 0.33 -13.47 -10.27
N ILE A 449 1.24 -12.49 -10.38
CA ILE A 449 1.83 -12.04 -11.65
C ILE A 449 2.54 -13.19 -12.37
N GLU A 450 3.27 -14.04 -11.63
CA GLU A 450 3.97 -15.19 -12.18
C GLU A 450 3.01 -16.24 -12.76
N TRP A 451 1.90 -16.52 -12.07
CA TRP A 451 0.90 -17.45 -12.55
C TRP A 451 0.09 -16.87 -13.70
N LEU A 452 -0.28 -15.60 -13.64
CA LEU A 452 -0.91 -14.87 -14.73
C LEU A 452 -0.01 -14.85 -15.97
N SER A 453 1.29 -14.58 -15.78
CA SER A 453 2.28 -14.61 -16.88
C SER A 453 2.45 -15.99 -17.49
N HIS A 454 2.41 -17.03 -16.66
CA HIS A 454 2.48 -18.41 -17.17
C HIS A 454 1.20 -18.79 -17.93
N ARG A 455 0.04 -18.39 -17.43
CA ARG A 455 -1.26 -18.62 -18.08
C ARG A 455 -1.39 -17.85 -19.39
N ALA A 456 -0.90 -16.62 -19.45
CA ALA A 456 -0.84 -15.84 -20.70
C ALA A 456 0.02 -16.52 -21.76
N ARG A 457 1.15 -17.12 -21.36
CA ARG A 457 1.98 -17.92 -22.28
C ARG A 457 1.29 -19.19 -22.77
N GLN A 458 0.54 -19.88 -21.90
CA GLN A 458 -0.26 -21.04 -22.31
C GLN A 458 -1.35 -20.62 -23.30
N ALA A 459 -2.09 -19.52 -23.04
CA ALA A 459 -3.10 -19.00 -23.95
C ALA A 459 -2.49 -18.62 -25.31
N PHE A 460 -1.32 -17.97 -25.28
CA PHE A 460 -0.58 -17.66 -26.51
C PHE A 460 -0.18 -18.92 -27.29
N ALA A 461 0.33 -19.96 -26.62
CA ALA A 461 0.69 -21.22 -27.28
C ALA A 461 -0.53 -22.00 -27.81
N GLU A 462 -1.71 -21.75 -27.28
CA GLU A 462 -3.01 -22.31 -27.71
C GLU A 462 -3.68 -21.44 -28.79
N ALA A 463 -3.04 -20.35 -29.25
CA ALA A 463 -3.56 -19.35 -30.17
C ALA A 463 -4.84 -18.63 -29.66
N ASP A 464 -5.06 -18.65 -28.35
CA ASP A 464 -6.15 -17.90 -27.67
C ASP A 464 -5.65 -16.49 -27.32
N TYR A 465 -5.61 -15.63 -28.34
CA TYR A 465 -5.08 -14.26 -28.21
C TYR A 465 -5.98 -13.34 -27.39
N THR A 466 -7.26 -13.65 -27.30
CA THR A 466 -8.24 -12.89 -26.47
C THR A 466 -7.92 -13.08 -25.00
N THR A 467 -7.85 -14.33 -24.54
CA THR A 467 -7.45 -14.65 -23.15
C THR A 467 -6.02 -14.15 -22.85
N ALA A 468 -5.10 -14.29 -23.80
CA ALA A 468 -3.74 -13.78 -23.63
C ALA A 468 -3.72 -12.26 -23.42
N ARG A 469 -4.49 -11.48 -24.19
CA ARG A 469 -4.64 -10.03 -24.02
C ARG A 469 -5.22 -9.68 -22.65
N GLU A 470 -6.34 -10.29 -22.26
CA GLU A 470 -7.01 -10.02 -20.98
C GLU A 470 -6.07 -10.27 -19.78
N LEU A 471 -5.30 -11.35 -19.84
CA LEU A 471 -4.31 -11.65 -18.80
C LEU A 471 -3.15 -10.66 -18.78
N ILE A 472 -2.70 -10.19 -19.94
CA ILE A 472 -1.64 -9.18 -20.07
C ILE A 472 -2.14 -7.83 -19.54
N GLU A 473 -3.36 -7.41 -19.88
CA GLU A 473 -3.99 -6.20 -19.34
C GLU A 473 -4.12 -6.28 -17.81
N ARG A 474 -4.50 -7.44 -17.30
CA ARG A 474 -4.56 -7.67 -15.85
C ARG A 474 -3.19 -7.63 -15.18
N ILE A 475 -2.16 -8.22 -15.77
CA ILE A 475 -0.78 -8.13 -15.29
C ILE A 475 -0.33 -6.67 -15.26
N TRP A 476 -0.64 -5.89 -16.28
CA TRP A 476 -0.34 -4.46 -16.33
C TRP A 476 -1.01 -3.68 -15.20
N LEU A 477 -2.29 -3.93 -14.93
CA LEU A 477 -3.03 -3.27 -13.85
C LEU A 477 -2.48 -3.62 -12.46
N LEU A 478 -1.86 -4.79 -12.29
CA LEU A 478 -1.30 -5.25 -11.03
C LEU A 478 0.14 -4.77 -10.79
N ASP A 479 0.96 -4.75 -11.84
CA ASP A 479 2.42 -4.56 -11.73
C ASP A 479 2.87 -3.18 -12.25
N GLY A 480 2.19 -2.66 -13.26
CA GLY A 480 2.58 -1.40 -13.92
C GLY A 480 3.96 -1.44 -14.58
N GLU A 481 4.61 -2.61 -14.70
CA GLU A 481 5.96 -2.74 -15.26
C GLU A 481 6.01 -3.33 -16.66
N ALA A 482 6.55 -2.57 -17.59
CA ALA A 482 6.69 -2.98 -18.98
C ALA A 482 7.77 -4.06 -19.19
N GLU A 483 8.70 -4.28 -18.28
CA GLU A 483 9.79 -5.24 -18.47
C GLU A 483 9.29 -6.68 -18.51
N LEU A 484 8.31 -7.03 -17.66
CA LEU A 484 7.68 -8.35 -17.68
C LEU A 484 6.88 -8.56 -18.97
N LEU A 485 6.14 -7.55 -19.39
CA LEU A 485 5.42 -7.56 -20.67
C LEU A 485 6.38 -7.67 -21.84
N HIS A 486 7.49 -6.96 -21.79
CA HIS A 486 8.54 -7.04 -22.81
C HIS A 486 9.17 -8.43 -22.87
N GLN A 487 9.42 -9.07 -21.73
CA GLN A 487 9.93 -10.45 -21.69
C GLN A 487 8.91 -11.48 -22.19
N LEU A 488 7.62 -11.28 -21.96
CA LEU A 488 6.55 -12.14 -22.48
C LEU A 488 6.46 -12.09 -23.99
N LEU A 489 6.64 -10.89 -24.58
CA LEU A 489 6.43 -10.64 -26.01
C LEU A 489 7.69 -10.81 -26.86
N PHE A 490 8.89 -10.56 -26.30
CA PHE A 490 10.13 -10.45 -27.05
C PHE A 490 11.20 -11.48 -26.69
N ARG A 491 10.83 -12.61 -26.09
CA ARG A 491 11.82 -13.65 -25.76
C ARG A 491 12.51 -14.16 -27.03
N ARG A 492 13.80 -13.90 -27.15
CA ARG A 492 14.63 -14.46 -28.22
C ARG A 492 14.62 -15.99 -28.17
N GLY A 493 14.26 -16.65 -29.22
CA GLY A 493 14.36 -18.11 -29.37
C GLY A 493 13.14 -18.78 -30.00
N SER A 494 12.27 -18.05 -30.61
CA SER A 494 11.09 -18.58 -31.27
C SER A 494 11.46 -19.27 -32.61
N ARG A 495 10.90 -20.43 -32.87
CA ARG A 495 10.98 -21.16 -34.13
C ARG A 495 10.29 -20.40 -35.29
N PRO A 496 10.57 -20.66 -36.56
CA PRO A 496 10.01 -19.91 -37.70
C PRO A 496 8.47 -19.81 -37.75
N GLY A 497 7.73 -20.71 -37.12
CA GLY A 497 6.26 -20.64 -36.97
C GLY A 497 5.77 -19.55 -36.00
N ASP A 498 6.58 -19.20 -35.01
CA ASP A 498 6.20 -18.28 -33.92
C ASP A 498 6.02 -16.81 -34.37
N ARG A 499 6.53 -16.43 -35.56
CA ARG A 499 6.39 -15.04 -36.05
C ARG A 499 4.94 -14.68 -36.41
N ARG A 500 4.18 -15.60 -37.02
CA ARG A 500 2.77 -15.34 -37.37
C ARG A 500 1.92 -15.22 -36.14
N ASP A 501 2.16 -16.07 -35.16
CA ASP A 501 1.45 -16.10 -33.88
C ASP A 501 1.75 -14.87 -33.04
N GLN A 502 3.01 -14.40 -33.02
CA GLN A 502 3.39 -13.15 -32.37
C GLN A 502 2.66 -11.93 -32.97
N LEU A 503 2.52 -11.89 -34.32
CA LEU A 503 1.82 -10.79 -34.97
C LEU A 503 0.33 -10.75 -34.62
N ALA A 504 -0.32 -11.90 -34.51
CA ALA A 504 -1.73 -11.96 -34.08
C ALA A 504 -1.92 -11.47 -32.63
N LEU A 505 -0.97 -11.78 -31.72
CA LEU A 505 -0.99 -11.22 -30.38
C LEU A 505 -0.78 -9.69 -30.39
N PHE A 506 0.15 -9.18 -31.20
CA PHE A 506 0.35 -7.73 -31.34
C PHE A 506 -0.89 -7.04 -31.90
N ASP A 507 -1.60 -7.64 -32.85
CA ASP A 507 -2.87 -7.14 -33.36
C ASP A 507 -3.93 -7.06 -32.25
N ALA A 508 -4.03 -8.08 -31.40
CA ALA A 508 -4.93 -8.11 -30.27
C ALA A 508 -4.56 -7.05 -29.20
N LEU A 509 -3.27 -6.82 -28.96
CA LEU A 509 -2.79 -5.85 -27.98
C LEU A 509 -2.85 -4.40 -28.48
N ALA A 510 -2.76 -4.18 -29.80
CA ALA A 510 -2.79 -2.85 -30.41
C ALA A 510 -4.13 -2.12 -30.21
N VAL A 511 -5.22 -2.86 -29.97
CA VAL A 511 -6.55 -2.32 -29.71
C VAL A 511 -6.86 -2.13 -28.23
N SER A 512 -5.93 -2.51 -27.33
CA SER A 512 -6.14 -2.36 -25.88
C SER A 512 -6.20 -0.88 -25.48
N THR A 513 -7.18 -0.55 -24.65
CA THR A 513 -7.34 0.77 -24.01
C THR A 513 -6.76 0.81 -22.59
N VAL A 514 -6.37 -0.32 -22.05
CA VAL A 514 -5.85 -0.50 -20.69
C VAL A 514 -4.33 -0.39 -20.65
N LEU A 515 -3.67 -0.89 -21.70
CA LEU A 515 -2.21 -0.88 -21.78
C LEU A 515 -1.69 0.55 -22.01
N PRO A 516 -0.54 0.88 -21.43
CA PRO A 516 0.03 2.22 -21.57
C PRO A 516 0.35 2.54 -23.03
N LEU A 517 0.21 3.81 -23.38
CA LEU A 517 0.36 4.29 -24.76
C LEU A 517 1.66 3.87 -25.43
N HIS A 518 2.78 3.84 -24.71
CA HIS A 518 4.08 3.42 -25.25
C HIS A 518 4.10 1.93 -25.63
N PHE A 519 3.37 1.09 -24.86
CA PHE A 519 3.30 -0.35 -25.15
C PHE A 519 2.32 -0.61 -26.31
N ALA A 520 1.14 -0.01 -26.26
CA ALA A 520 0.18 -0.03 -27.37
C ALA A 520 0.81 0.57 -28.64
N GLY A 521 1.60 1.63 -28.50
CA GLY A 521 2.36 2.25 -29.56
C GLY A 521 3.35 1.30 -30.23
N TYR A 522 4.08 0.54 -29.43
CA TYR A 522 4.98 -0.49 -29.95
C TYR A 522 4.22 -1.57 -30.74
N CYS A 523 3.10 -2.04 -30.23
CA CYS A 523 2.26 -3.01 -30.93
C CYS A 523 1.73 -2.44 -32.25
N ARG A 524 1.35 -1.16 -32.27
CA ARG A 524 0.90 -0.46 -33.50
C ARG A 524 2.02 -0.30 -34.52
N VAL A 525 3.24 0.02 -34.08
CA VAL A 525 4.42 0.04 -34.97
C VAL A 525 4.62 -1.33 -35.64
N VAL A 526 4.57 -2.42 -34.87
CA VAL A 526 4.72 -3.77 -35.39
C VAL A 526 3.58 -4.15 -36.36
N ARG A 527 2.36 -3.80 -36.04
CA ARG A 527 1.19 -3.98 -36.90
C ARG A 527 1.35 -3.25 -38.25
N THR A 528 1.88 -2.03 -38.20
CA THR A 528 2.11 -1.23 -39.42
C THR A 528 3.18 -1.89 -40.32
N TYR A 529 4.23 -2.49 -39.76
CA TYR A 529 5.19 -3.25 -40.56
C TYR A 529 4.52 -4.39 -41.34
N ARG A 530 3.55 -5.08 -40.69
CA ARG A 530 2.79 -6.15 -41.39
C ARG A 530 1.91 -5.57 -42.51
N ALA A 531 1.25 -4.45 -42.24
CA ALA A 531 0.43 -3.78 -43.26
C ALA A 531 1.27 -3.32 -44.47
N ILE A 532 2.50 -2.86 -44.22
CA ILE A 532 3.47 -2.51 -45.27
C ILE A 532 3.84 -3.75 -46.11
N ASP A 533 4.15 -4.87 -45.44
CA ASP A 533 4.51 -6.12 -46.14
C ASP A 533 3.35 -6.70 -46.97
N GLN A 534 2.10 -6.48 -46.53
CA GLN A 534 0.88 -6.93 -47.21
C GLN A 534 0.40 -5.98 -48.28
N LYS A 535 0.94 -4.77 -48.37
CA LYS A 535 0.52 -3.68 -49.27
C LYS A 535 -1.01 -3.43 -49.23
N ASP A 536 -1.61 -3.48 -48.02
CA ASP A 536 -3.06 -3.26 -47.84
C ASP A 536 -3.33 -1.76 -47.56
N PRO A 537 -3.89 -0.98 -48.49
CA PRO A 537 -4.07 0.45 -48.37
C PRO A 537 -5.05 0.83 -47.25
N ALA A 538 -6.11 0.05 -47.04
CA ALA A 538 -7.12 0.34 -45.99
C ALA A 538 -6.54 0.17 -44.60
N MET A 539 -5.78 -0.91 -44.40
CA MET A 539 -5.07 -1.17 -43.15
C MET A 539 -3.95 -0.14 -42.90
N LEU A 540 -3.21 0.26 -43.95
CA LEU A 540 -2.14 1.26 -43.86
C LEU A 540 -2.65 2.63 -43.44
N ASN A 541 -3.78 3.09 -44.01
CA ASN A 541 -4.40 4.37 -43.64
C ASN A 541 -4.79 4.39 -42.12
N GLY A 542 -5.42 3.32 -41.65
CA GLY A 542 -5.74 3.16 -40.24
C GLY A 542 -4.49 3.12 -39.34
N CYS A 543 -3.42 2.47 -39.81
CA CYS A 543 -2.14 2.44 -39.11
C CYS A 543 -1.47 3.82 -39.07
N CYS A 544 -1.48 4.59 -40.15
CA CYS A 544 -0.92 5.95 -40.20
C CYS A 544 -1.64 6.87 -39.22
N THR A 545 -2.97 6.83 -39.17
CA THR A 545 -3.77 7.60 -38.20
C THR A 545 -3.41 7.22 -36.75
N ALA A 546 -3.31 5.90 -36.45
CA ALA A 546 -2.97 5.44 -35.13
C ALA A 546 -1.53 5.81 -34.71
N LEU A 547 -0.58 5.81 -35.65
CA LEU A 547 0.79 6.26 -35.39
C LEU A 547 0.86 7.77 -35.16
N THR A 548 0.08 8.58 -35.89
CA THR A 548 -0.02 10.04 -35.67
C THR A 548 -0.51 10.34 -34.27
N GLN A 549 -1.59 9.69 -33.82
CA GLN A 549 -2.11 9.86 -32.45
C GLN A 549 -1.06 9.54 -31.38
N ILE A 550 -0.22 8.53 -31.60
CA ILE A 550 0.86 8.17 -30.68
C ILE A 550 1.96 9.23 -30.69
N ILE A 551 2.35 9.71 -31.87
CA ILE A 551 3.37 10.75 -32.03
C ILE A 551 2.92 12.01 -31.30
N ASP A 552 1.67 12.45 -31.49
CA ASP A 552 1.12 13.64 -30.86
C ASP A 552 1.04 13.49 -29.33
N ALA A 553 0.56 12.35 -28.85
CA ALA A 553 0.49 12.07 -27.41
C ALA A 553 1.88 12.01 -26.77
N LEU A 554 2.86 11.43 -27.45
CA LEU A 554 4.25 11.39 -27.00
C LEU A 554 4.93 12.77 -27.04
N ALA A 555 4.52 13.65 -27.95
CA ALA A 555 5.05 15.01 -28.05
C ALA A 555 4.47 15.94 -26.98
N SER A 556 3.17 15.77 -26.65
CA SER A 556 2.43 16.68 -25.75
C SER A 556 2.63 16.40 -24.27
N ASP A 557 2.89 15.17 -23.85
CA ASP A 557 3.06 14.80 -22.44
C ASP A 557 4.39 14.07 -22.16
N PRO A 558 5.41 14.83 -21.70
CA PRO A 558 6.70 14.25 -21.30
C PRO A 558 6.61 13.31 -20.09
N ASP A 559 5.57 13.44 -19.27
CA ASP A 559 5.44 12.73 -18.00
C ASP A 559 4.70 11.38 -18.11
N THR A 560 3.95 11.15 -19.18
CA THR A 560 3.30 9.84 -19.49
C THR A 560 4.32 8.67 -19.54
N TYR A 561 5.60 8.98 -19.60
CA TYR A 561 6.73 8.02 -19.64
C TYR A 561 7.42 7.75 -18.31
N ARG A 562 7.01 8.35 -17.22
CA ARG A 562 7.59 8.07 -15.90
C ARG A 562 7.28 6.67 -15.38
N CYS A 563 6.34 5.97 -15.99
CA CYS A 563 5.96 4.60 -15.62
C CYS A 563 6.97 3.52 -16.04
N LEU A 564 7.81 3.78 -16.99
CA LEU A 564 8.97 2.96 -17.32
C LEU A 564 10.18 3.61 -16.69
N ARG A 565 11.15 2.83 -16.19
CA ARG A 565 12.44 3.36 -15.69
C ARG A 565 12.72 4.73 -16.29
N PRO A 566 13.27 5.71 -15.59
CA PRO A 566 13.43 7.08 -16.08
C PRO A 566 14.36 7.14 -17.31
N ASN A 567 13.96 6.46 -18.36
CA ASN A 567 14.69 6.33 -19.60
C ASN A 567 13.99 7.22 -20.61
N ARG A 568 14.49 8.44 -20.76
CA ARG A 568 14.30 9.29 -21.95
C ARG A 568 14.47 8.48 -23.24
N GLU A 569 15.26 7.42 -23.17
CA GLU A 569 15.56 6.41 -24.17
C GLU A 569 14.37 5.74 -24.82
N ASN A 570 13.48 5.16 -24.02
CA ASN A 570 12.37 4.37 -24.57
C ASN A 570 11.36 5.25 -25.31
N ARG A 571 11.17 6.49 -24.83
CA ARG A 571 10.32 7.47 -25.49
C ARG A 571 10.89 7.88 -26.85
N ALA A 572 12.13 8.32 -26.88
CA ALA A 572 12.79 8.73 -28.11
C ALA A 572 12.86 7.59 -29.12
N LYS A 573 13.16 6.37 -28.68
CA LYS A 573 13.16 5.17 -29.53
C LYS A 573 11.79 4.87 -30.12
N LEU A 574 10.72 4.94 -29.30
CA LEU A 574 9.37 4.71 -29.79
C LEU A 574 8.93 5.83 -30.73
N LEU A 575 9.22 7.09 -30.37
CA LEU A 575 8.88 8.26 -31.18
C LEU A 575 9.53 8.18 -32.56
N ILE A 576 10.84 7.95 -32.62
CA ILE A 576 11.58 7.80 -33.89
C ILE A 576 11.08 6.57 -34.67
N SER A 577 10.80 5.44 -33.99
CA SER A 577 10.25 4.26 -34.65
C SER A 577 8.85 4.50 -35.22
N ALA A 578 8.01 5.27 -34.52
CA ALA A 578 6.67 5.63 -34.97
C ALA A 578 6.71 6.54 -36.20
N HIS A 579 7.55 7.60 -36.19
CA HIS A 579 7.75 8.48 -37.34
C HIS A 579 8.29 7.71 -38.56
N LEU A 580 9.34 6.92 -38.35
CA LEU A 580 9.94 6.12 -39.45
C LEU A 580 8.93 5.14 -40.06
N THR A 581 8.13 4.48 -39.19
CA THR A 581 7.16 3.48 -39.67
C THR A 581 5.99 4.15 -40.38
N ARG A 582 5.55 5.32 -39.89
CA ARG A 582 4.53 6.15 -40.56
C ARG A 582 5.02 6.60 -41.93
N LEU A 583 6.23 7.09 -42.01
CA LEU A 583 6.85 7.50 -43.29
C LEU A 583 6.88 6.36 -44.29
N ARG A 584 7.30 5.15 -43.88
CA ARG A 584 7.30 3.95 -44.73
C ARG A 584 5.89 3.56 -45.18
N ALA A 585 4.90 3.67 -44.33
CA ALA A 585 3.51 3.38 -44.71
C ALA A 585 2.99 4.36 -45.75
N LEU A 586 3.30 5.66 -45.59
CA LEU A 586 2.94 6.72 -46.52
C LEU A 586 3.63 6.58 -47.88
N MET A 587 4.86 6.09 -47.89
CA MET A 587 5.56 5.74 -49.17
C MET A 587 4.84 4.63 -49.93
N VAL A 588 4.26 3.65 -49.24
CA VAL A 588 3.49 2.56 -49.90
C VAL A 588 2.11 3.06 -50.36
N LEU A 589 1.55 4.05 -49.65
CA LEU A 589 0.29 4.67 -50.05
C LEU A 589 0.38 5.69 -51.17
N ASP A 590 1.61 6.06 -51.57
CA ASP A 590 1.92 7.02 -52.64
C ASP A 590 1.19 8.38 -52.44
N ASP A 591 1.20 8.90 -51.18
CA ASP A 591 0.66 10.22 -50.82
C ASP A 591 1.80 11.25 -50.65
N PRO A 592 2.14 12.02 -51.70
CA PRO A 592 3.28 12.95 -51.66
C PRO A 592 3.11 14.07 -50.67
N GLY A 593 1.86 14.53 -50.40
CA GLY A 593 1.57 15.60 -49.46
C GLY A 593 1.80 15.19 -48.00
N ALA A 594 1.18 14.07 -47.59
CA ALA A 594 1.37 13.50 -46.28
C ALA A 594 2.81 13.02 -46.05
N LEU A 595 3.47 12.53 -47.07
CA LEU A 595 4.86 12.07 -47.00
C LEU A 595 5.82 13.22 -46.69
N ASN A 596 5.63 14.41 -47.29
CA ASN A 596 6.45 15.58 -47.04
C ASN A 596 6.31 16.10 -45.59
N VAL A 597 5.08 16.15 -45.07
CA VAL A 597 4.83 16.55 -43.69
C VAL A 597 5.49 15.55 -42.74
N ALA A 598 5.29 14.26 -42.95
CA ALA A 598 5.88 13.22 -42.12
C ALA A 598 7.42 13.22 -42.14
N ALA A 599 8.04 13.52 -43.26
CA ALA A 599 9.49 13.65 -43.37
C ALA A 599 10.02 14.85 -42.57
N ARG A 600 9.35 15.99 -42.65
CA ARG A 600 9.72 17.19 -41.88
C ARG A 600 9.57 16.95 -40.38
N ASP A 601 8.46 16.38 -39.94
CA ASP A 601 8.22 16.03 -38.54
C ASP A 601 9.31 15.08 -38.01
N LEU A 602 9.75 14.14 -38.84
CA LEU A 602 10.83 13.20 -38.48
C LEU A 602 12.18 13.92 -38.34
N GLU A 603 12.52 14.82 -39.26
CA GLU A 603 13.76 15.61 -39.19
C GLU A 603 13.80 16.46 -37.92
N GLU A 604 12.70 17.15 -37.60
CA GLU A 604 12.59 17.93 -36.35
C GLU A 604 12.73 17.04 -35.11
N CYS A 605 12.13 15.84 -35.12
CA CYS A 605 12.26 14.88 -34.04
C CYS A 605 13.71 14.44 -33.87
N VAL A 606 14.41 14.13 -34.95
CA VAL A 606 15.81 13.71 -34.94
C VAL A 606 16.74 14.84 -34.51
N ALA A 607 16.49 16.08 -34.96
CA ALA A 607 17.30 17.24 -34.59
C ALA A 607 17.25 17.56 -33.08
N ARG A 608 16.15 17.24 -32.41
CA ARG A 608 15.97 17.43 -30.94
C ARG A 608 16.58 16.32 -30.10
N TYR A 609 17.05 15.25 -30.73
CA TYR A 609 17.52 14.06 -30.04
C TYR A 609 19.05 13.98 -29.97
N ASP A 610 19.61 13.84 -28.77
CA ASP A 610 21.03 13.57 -28.55
C ASP A 610 21.25 12.08 -28.31
N PRO A 611 21.79 11.31 -29.28
CA PRO A 611 22.01 9.87 -29.16
C PRO A 611 23.08 9.50 -28.14
N PHE A 612 23.90 10.47 -27.69
CA PHE A 612 25.04 10.22 -26.79
C PHE A 612 24.73 10.46 -25.32
N ALA A 613 23.55 11.03 -25.02
CA ALA A 613 23.05 11.19 -23.65
C ALA A 613 22.57 9.88 -23.01
N ILE A 614 22.68 8.74 -23.70
CA ILE A 614 22.04 7.47 -23.40
C ILE A 614 23.09 6.35 -23.26
N ASP A 615 22.72 5.21 -22.62
CA ASP A 615 23.61 4.05 -22.50
C ASP A 615 24.05 3.53 -23.90
N ARG A 616 25.33 3.09 -23.97
CA ARG A 616 26.00 2.74 -25.23
C ARG A 616 25.24 1.76 -26.14
N THR A 617 24.64 0.74 -25.57
CA THR A 617 23.97 -0.32 -26.37
C THR A 617 22.70 0.19 -27.03
N THR A 618 21.98 1.07 -26.36
CA THR A 618 20.75 1.67 -26.87
C THR A 618 21.07 2.82 -27.82
N ALA A 619 22.07 3.64 -27.52
CA ALA A 619 22.60 4.68 -28.42
C ALA A 619 22.97 4.10 -29.80
N THR A 620 23.68 2.98 -29.82
CA THR A 620 24.08 2.29 -31.08
C THR A 620 22.87 1.88 -31.91
N ARG A 621 21.82 1.30 -31.30
CA ARG A 621 20.58 0.91 -32.01
C ARG A 621 19.79 2.10 -32.51
N MET A 622 19.77 3.18 -31.76
CA MET A 622 19.04 4.38 -32.12
C MET A 622 19.75 5.17 -33.22
N THR A 623 21.08 5.29 -33.15
CA THR A 623 21.87 5.91 -34.19
C THR A 623 21.60 5.25 -35.56
N ARG A 624 21.48 3.93 -35.60
CA ARG A 624 21.11 3.23 -36.85
C ARG A 624 19.72 3.60 -37.38
N ASN A 625 18.74 3.77 -36.50
CA ASN A 625 17.39 4.22 -36.90
C ASN A 625 17.39 5.68 -37.32
N ILE A 626 18.14 6.53 -36.66
CA ILE A 626 18.30 7.95 -37.03
C ILE A 626 18.96 8.07 -38.39
N MET A 627 20.03 7.34 -38.62
CA MET A 627 20.70 7.31 -39.93
C MET A 627 19.77 6.88 -41.07
N ARG A 628 18.91 5.88 -40.83
CA ARG A 628 17.87 5.50 -41.79
C ARG A 628 16.88 6.62 -42.10
N CYS A 629 16.46 7.34 -41.05
CA CYS A 629 15.55 8.47 -41.22
C CYS A 629 16.20 9.60 -42.01
N LEU A 630 17.45 9.91 -41.72
CA LEU A 630 18.21 10.93 -42.43
C LEU A 630 18.46 10.55 -43.89
N ALA A 631 18.73 9.26 -44.19
CA ALA A 631 18.84 8.80 -45.57
C ALA A 631 17.56 9.02 -46.38
N ILE A 632 16.38 8.73 -45.77
CA ILE A 632 15.10 8.99 -46.42
C ILE A 632 14.86 10.48 -46.62
N ALA A 633 15.17 11.32 -45.62
CA ALA A 633 15.03 12.77 -45.72
C ALA A 633 15.94 13.37 -46.82
N ALA A 634 17.17 12.87 -46.91
CA ALA A 634 18.08 13.29 -47.96
C ALA A 634 17.57 12.92 -49.37
N VAL A 635 17.09 11.68 -49.54
CA VAL A 635 16.48 11.23 -50.80
C VAL A 635 15.30 12.08 -51.22
N MET A 636 14.46 12.45 -50.26
CA MET A 636 13.28 13.29 -50.53
C MET A 636 13.65 14.72 -50.87
N ALA A 637 14.65 15.30 -50.18
CA ALA A 637 15.19 16.61 -50.52
C ALA A 637 15.78 16.64 -51.94
N TRP A 638 16.51 15.58 -52.28
CA TRP A 638 17.06 15.39 -53.60
C TRP A 638 15.99 15.38 -54.71
N HIS A 639 14.93 14.59 -54.52
CA HIS A 639 13.83 14.47 -55.50
C HIS A 639 13.05 15.83 -55.67
N LYS A 640 13.19 16.77 -54.74
CA LYS A 640 12.50 18.04 -54.78
C LYS A 640 13.38 19.22 -55.22
N ASP A 641 14.62 18.96 -55.61
CA ASP A 641 15.62 19.98 -55.87
C ASP A 641 15.84 20.97 -54.68
N ASP A 642 15.64 20.49 -53.43
CA ASP A 642 15.87 21.29 -52.23
C ASP A 642 17.32 21.09 -51.75
N ALA A 643 18.27 21.78 -52.40
CA ALA A 643 19.69 21.68 -52.11
C ALA A 643 20.01 22.07 -50.65
N HIS A 644 19.35 23.10 -50.08
CA HIS A 644 19.61 23.58 -48.75
C HIS A 644 19.23 22.51 -47.71
N ARG A 645 18.11 21.86 -47.91
CA ARG A 645 17.64 20.79 -47.04
C ARG A 645 18.50 19.52 -47.15
N PHE A 646 18.92 19.20 -48.36
CA PHE A 646 19.86 18.09 -48.61
C PHE A 646 21.18 18.30 -47.86
N ASP A 647 21.80 19.49 -47.98
CA ASP A 647 23.03 19.87 -47.31
C ASP A 647 22.89 19.78 -45.76
N ALA A 648 21.79 20.29 -45.21
CA ALA A 648 21.54 20.19 -43.77
C ALA A 648 21.47 18.76 -43.25
N VAL A 649 20.89 17.86 -44.04
CA VAL A 649 20.82 16.43 -43.70
C VAL A 649 22.21 15.77 -43.81
N VAL A 650 22.99 16.08 -44.84
CA VAL A 650 24.38 15.58 -45.01
C VAL A 650 25.24 16.01 -43.82
N ASP A 651 25.17 17.28 -43.41
CA ASP A 651 25.89 17.81 -42.24
C ASP A 651 25.49 17.12 -40.92
N GLN A 652 24.24 16.73 -40.82
CA GLN A 652 23.73 16.01 -39.63
C GLN A 652 24.26 14.55 -39.61
N VAL A 653 24.29 13.89 -40.78
CA VAL A 653 24.88 12.55 -40.93
C VAL A 653 26.36 12.59 -40.59
N GLU A 654 27.08 13.62 -41.07
CA GLU A 654 28.50 13.78 -40.77
C GLU A 654 28.79 14.01 -39.29
N ARG A 655 27.97 14.83 -38.61
CA ARG A 655 28.06 15.02 -37.15
C ARG A 655 27.89 13.71 -36.39
N LEU A 656 26.87 12.93 -36.73
CA LEU A 656 26.60 11.62 -36.11
C LEU A 656 27.74 10.62 -36.40
N ARG A 657 28.30 10.64 -37.62
CA ARG A 657 29.45 9.84 -37.98
C ARG A 657 30.67 10.19 -37.11
N ARG A 658 31.07 11.48 -37.04
CA ARG A 658 32.19 11.94 -36.23
C ARG A 658 32.03 11.55 -34.75
N ALA A 659 30.82 11.68 -34.19
CA ALA A 659 30.54 11.29 -32.83
C ALA A 659 30.67 9.74 -32.65
N SER A 660 30.21 8.94 -33.58
CA SER A 660 30.33 7.46 -33.54
C SER A 660 31.77 6.97 -33.62
N HIS A 661 32.65 7.73 -34.28
CA HIS A 661 34.08 7.42 -34.41
C HIS A 661 34.92 7.88 -33.20
N ALA A 662 34.45 8.86 -32.40
CA ALA A 662 35.17 9.39 -31.28
C ALA A 662 35.13 8.53 -30.00
N GLU A 663 34.27 7.54 -29.91
CA GLU A 663 34.11 6.69 -28.72
C GLU A 663 35.13 5.55 -28.64
N ARG A 664 35.66 5.30 -27.38
CA ARG A 664 36.49 4.13 -27.09
C ARG A 664 35.70 2.84 -27.03
N PHE A 665 36.24 1.77 -27.58
CA PHE A 665 35.62 0.44 -27.74
C PHE A 665 35.26 -0.24 -26.41
N ASP A 666 34.05 -0.81 -26.37
CA ASP A 666 33.67 -1.85 -25.43
C ASP A 666 33.79 -3.21 -26.14
N PRO A 667 34.58 -4.19 -25.64
CA PRO A 667 34.83 -5.46 -26.30
C PRO A 667 33.57 -6.28 -26.61
N ILE A 668 32.49 -6.10 -25.84
CA ILE A 668 31.22 -6.83 -26.01
C ILE A 668 30.39 -6.25 -27.18
N ALA A 669 30.57 -4.98 -27.50
CA ALA A 669 29.84 -4.25 -28.54
C ALA A 669 30.66 -4.07 -29.84
N GLN A 670 31.90 -4.52 -29.90
CA GLN A 670 32.89 -4.23 -30.96
C GLN A 670 32.35 -4.51 -32.37
N ARG A 671 31.82 -5.68 -32.61
CA ARG A 671 31.30 -6.08 -33.94
C ARG A 671 30.11 -5.22 -34.40
N THR A 672 29.25 -4.85 -33.48
CA THR A 672 28.08 -4.01 -33.78
C THR A 672 28.49 -2.56 -34.04
N GLN A 673 29.56 -2.09 -33.42
CA GLN A 673 30.12 -0.73 -33.63
C GLN A 673 30.88 -0.64 -34.93
N GLU A 674 31.64 -1.68 -35.31
CA GLU A 674 32.34 -1.79 -36.61
C GLU A 674 31.32 -1.77 -37.74
N ASP A 675 30.25 -2.56 -37.67
CA ASP A 675 29.16 -2.56 -38.65
C ASP A 675 28.48 -1.18 -38.76
N HIS A 676 28.38 -0.42 -37.67
CA HIS A 676 27.79 0.92 -37.67
C HIS A 676 28.72 1.96 -38.32
N ARG A 677 30.01 1.87 -38.04
CA ARG A 677 31.01 2.78 -38.65
C ARG A 677 31.04 2.56 -40.16
N ALA A 678 31.20 1.32 -40.57
CA ALA A 678 31.20 0.96 -41.99
C ALA A 678 29.93 1.44 -42.70
N PHE A 679 28.78 1.34 -42.03
CA PHE A 679 27.51 1.80 -42.57
C PHE A 679 27.42 3.33 -42.63
N SER A 680 27.84 4.05 -41.61
CA SER A 680 27.81 5.50 -41.61
C SER A 680 28.80 6.08 -42.60
N ASP A 681 29.95 5.46 -42.78
CA ASP A 681 30.94 5.84 -43.79
C ASP A 681 30.38 5.60 -45.22
N TRP A 682 29.79 4.43 -45.46
CA TRP A 682 29.17 4.12 -46.75
C TRP A 682 28.01 5.08 -47.10
N MET A 683 27.17 5.41 -46.12
CA MET A 683 26.05 6.30 -46.32
C MET A 683 26.50 7.74 -46.59
N LEU A 684 27.51 8.23 -45.86
CA LEU A 684 28.05 9.58 -46.07
C LEU A 684 28.72 9.67 -47.46
N GLU A 685 29.48 8.66 -47.84
CA GLU A 685 30.10 8.59 -49.18
C GLU A 685 29.04 8.70 -50.29
N ARG A 686 27.93 7.96 -50.19
CA ARG A 686 26.84 8.03 -51.15
C ARG A 686 26.13 9.38 -51.20
N LEU A 687 25.88 9.98 -50.04
CA LEU A 687 25.28 11.30 -49.95
C LEU A 687 26.20 12.40 -50.48
N GLN A 688 27.50 12.28 -50.23
CA GLN A 688 28.50 13.20 -50.80
C GLN A 688 28.63 13.03 -52.33
N LEU A 689 28.55 11.81 -52.84
CA LEU A 689 28.51 11.57 -54.30
C LEU A 689 27.28 12.21 -54.94
N CYS A 690 26.12 12.20 -54.27
CA CYS A 690 24.94 12.90 -54.74
C CYS A 690 25.16 14.43 -54.74
N ARG A 691 25.83 14.99 -53.75
CA ARG A 691 26.18 16.43 -53.67
C ARG A 691 27.15 16.84 -54.78
N TRP A 692 28.14 16.03 -55.12
CA TRP A 692 29.10 16.29 -56.21
C TRP A 692 28.48 16.15 -57.59
N SER A 693 27.46 15.31 -57.77
CA SER A 693 26.73 15.20 -59.03
C SER A 693 25.88 16.40 -59.32
N ASP A 694 25.58 17.26 -58.33
CA ASP A 694 24.87 18.52 -58.51
C ASP A 694 25.73 19.58 -59.24
N ASP A 695 27.06 19.55 -59.08
CA ASP A 695 28.00 20.41 -59.81
C ASP A 695 28.14 20.01 -61.30
N LEU A 696 27.63 18.86 -61.69
CA LEU A 696 27.61 18.30 -63.04
C LEU A 696 26.31 18.52 -63.80
N HIS A 697 25.51 19.53 -63.42
CA HIS A 697 24.12 19.80 -63.80
C HIS A 697 23.78 20.04 -65.27
N GLN A 698 24.55 19.51 -66.23
CA GLN A 698 24.14 19.53 -67.63
C GLN A 698 23.72 18.18 -68.20
N GLY A 699 23.66 17.14 -67.43
CA GLY A 699 23.19 15.82 -67.81
C GLY A 699 22.92 14.95 -66.58
N ARG A 700 21.70 15.03 -66.00
CA ARG A 700 21.34 14.21 -64.87
C ARG A 700 21.57 12.73 -65.14
N PRO A 701 22.54 12.05 -64.51
CA PRO A 701 22.46 10.62 -64.42
C PRO A 701 21.17 10.31 -63.62
N ASP A 702 20.48 9.27 -64.05
CA ASP A 702 19.23 8.81 -63.50
C ASP A 702 19.31 8.80 -61.93
N ALA A 703 18.64 9.77 -61.28
CA ALA A 703 18.68 9.94 -59.83
C ALA A 703 18.26 8.65 -59.11
N ALA A 704 17.44 7.82 -59.74
CA ALA A 704 17.08 6.50 -59.33
C ALA A 704 18.29 5.60 -59.13
N ALA A 705 19.33 5.66 -59.98
CA ALA A 705 20.52 4.82 -59.87
C ALA A 705 21.39 5.09 -58.65
N PHE A 706 21.36 6.30 -58.10
CA PHE A 706 22.08 6.68 -56.87
C PHE A 706 21.27 6.44 -55.60
N VAL A 707 19.95 6.63 -55.67
CA VAL A 707 19.02 6.57 -54.55
C VAL A 707 18.52 5.14 -54.32
N GLU A 708 18.32 4.38 -55.43
CA GLU A 708 17.84 3.01 -55.36
C GLU A 708 18.71 2.08 -54.50
N PRO A 709 20.03 2.11 -54.51
CA PRO A 709 20.83 1.29 -53.61
C PRO A 709 20.64 1.63 -52.14
N ILE A 710 20.41 2.90 -51.76
CA ILE A 710 20.14 3.32 -50.39
C ILE A 710 18.75 2.83 -49.99
N LEU A 711 17.76 2.97 -50.84
CA LEU A 711 16.41 2.51 -50.60
C LEU A 711 16.31 0.99 -50.52
N LEU A 712 16.98 0.24 -51.40
CA LEU A 712 16.96 -1.22 -51.45
C LEU A 712 17.63 -1.86 -50.23
N VAL A 713 18.69 -1.27 -49.67
CA VAL A 713 19.32 -1.75 -48.43
C VAL A 713 18.40 -1.62 -47.23
N TYR A 714 17.58 -0.56 -47.18
CA TYR A 714 16.68 -0.30 -46.05
C TYR A 714 15.27 -0.76 -46.30
N PHE A 715 14.86 -0.86 -47.56
CA PHE A 715 13.51 -1.19 -47.98
C PHE A 715 13.55 -2.20 -49.13
N PRO A 716 13.99 -3.45 -48.88
CA PRO A 716 14.10 -4.48 -49.93
C PRO A 716 12.79 -4.75 -50.67
N SER A 717 11.66 -4.33 -50.09
CA SER A 717 10.31 -4.45 -50.70
C SER A 717 9.91 -3.27 -51.59
N LEU A 718 10.63 -2.16 -51.53
CA LEU A 718 10.41 -1.00 -52.41
C LEU A 718 11.27 -1.16 -53.66
N ARG A 719 10.77 -1.90 -54.66
CA ARG A 719 11.21 -1.74 -56.05
C ARG A 719 10.46 -0.51 -56.56
N LEU A 720 11.21 0.53 -56.89
CA LEU A 720 10.69 1.59 -57.74
C LEU A 720 10.40 0.94 -59.09
N ASP A 721 9.13 0.59 -59.33
CA ASP A 721 8.73 0.18 -60.67
C ASP A 721 8.97 1.39 -61.58
N ARG A 722 9.83 1.18 -62.59
CA ARG A 722 10.17 2.14 -63.65
C ARG A 722 8.94 2.53 -64.48
#